data_930e478a0586cb0e1c307bfb4d0d76b3
#
_entry.id   930e478a0586cb0e1c307bfb4d0d76b3
#
_cell.length_a   1.000
_cell.length_b   1.000
_cell.length_c   1.000
_cell.angle_alpha   90.00
_cell.angle_beta   90.00
_cell.angle_gamma   90.00
#
_symmetry.space_group_name_H-M   'P 1'
#
loop_
_entity.id
_entity.type
_entity.pdbx_description
1 polymer ?
#
loop_
_entity_poly.entity_id
_entity_poly.type
_entity_poly.pdbx_seq_one_letter_code
_entity_poly.pdbx_strand_id
1 'polypeptide(L)'
;MRVFVMTLFSLVLVLGTLARAAVQERGIASGGAASPGPPVRLGAVDAIIQQAIADHNIPGAVLAVGHDGKVIYRKAYGERSLEPRREAMTVDTIFDMASLTKVIATTTAVMQLMELGKMRLNDPVAKYIPEFAQNGKEDITIRQLLTHYSGLAPDIELTPAFDSKDSAFRLACAETPQVAPGSEFIYSDTNFIMLGWLVEKLSGETLDVYTAKHVFQPLKMMHTRFLPPAAWKPKIAPTQYDEHEHMIRGVVHDPRSQRMGGVAGHAGLFSTGDDLAKFAQALLNGGDGILSSLTVKKMSEPEQPPSASTLRGFGWDIDSPFSSNRGDLLPVGSFGHTGFTGTSIWIDPTTKSYIILLTNSVHPRGKGNTIGLRVKVATEIAAALPLTVEEKDALRWKSITGYNEAMSAERRMSARNGSVKNGIDVLEEHGFDVLKAAEGKKHIGLVTNQTGVDASGKRTIDVLAAAPGISLDAIFSPEHGVTGTLDTTDINNSKDAATGIPVYSVYGGSDAARRPQPEVLRTLDAIVFDIQDAGTRFYTYETTLGYFLEAAAKAGIEMIVLDRPDPITGSFVQGPQTDAGHESFTNYWTVPVRHGMTMGELAKMFNAERAINAKLTVVQMDGWQRGDWFDSTGIEWVNPSPNLRSVTESALYPGVGLIEGTNISVGRGTDTPFEVVGAPWIKSKEFAAYLNERGIAGVRFVPMTFTPNSSNYSGQVCQGVNIVLTDRNGFDGPEMGMELAAALLKLYASNWKIEKMQQLLVNQGVYDALATGQDPRRISQEWREDLQKFQKVREKYLIYK
;
A
#
# COMPACT_ATOMS: atom_id res chain seq x y z
N MET A 1 15.19 -58.01 13.38
CA MET A 1 14.50 -56.81 12.93
C MET A 1 15.38 -55.87 12.07
N ARG A 2 16.64 -56.23 11.73
CA ARG A 2 17.53 -55.45 10.83
C ARG A 2 17.72 -56.04 9.41
N VAL A 3 17.19 -57.21 9.13
CA VAL A 3 17.34 -57.90 7.83
C VAL A 3 16.13 -57.70 6.93
N PHE A 4 14.97 -57.23 7.46
CA PHE A 4 13.74 -57.01 6.67
C PHE A 4 13.64 -55.64 6.02
N VAL A 5 14.50 -54.67 6.41
CA VAL A 5 14.47 -53.31 5.86
C VAL A 5 15.37 -53.14 4.63
N MET A 6 16.38 -54.00 4.48
CA MET A 6 17.28 -53.92 3.30
C MET A 6 16.70 -54.55 2.02
N THR A 7 15.73 -55.46 2.12
CA THR A 7 15.08 -56.13 0.97
C THR A 7 14.01 -55.25 0.30
N LEU A 8 13.41 -54.31 1.04
CA LEU A 8 12.39 -53.41 0.46
C LEU A 8 13.01 -52.26 -0.32
N PHE A 9 14.24 -51.83 0.03
CA PHE A 9 14.93 -50.72 -0.68
C PHE A 9 15.52 -51.18 -2.03
N SER A 10 15.88 -52.46 -2.15
CA SER A 10 16.41 -53.03 -3.41
C SER A 10 15.29 -53.28 -4.45
N LEU A 11 14.05 -53.51 -4.04
CA LEU A 11 12.93 -53.70 -4.95
C LEU A 11 12.37 -52.40 -5.55
N VAL A 12 12.48 -51.26 -4.84
CA VAL A 12 12.05 -49.95 -5.33
C VAL A 12 13.07 -49.40 -6.34
N LEU A 13 14.35 -49.72 -6.20
CA LEU A 13 15.41 -49.24 -7.14
C LEU A 13 15.38 -50.00 -8.47
N VAL A 14 14.98 -51.30 -8.48
CA VAL A 14 14.88 -52.09 -9.71
C VAL A 14 13.63 -51.79 -10.52
N LEU A 15 12.52 -51.36 -9.87
CA LEU A 15 11.31 -50.93 -10.57
C LEU A 15 11.47 -49.53 -11.15
N GLY A 16 12.31 -48.65 -10.57
CA GLY A 16 12.63 -47.31 -11.09
C GLY A 16 13.50 -47.34 -12.35
N THR A 17 14.37 -48.36 -12.50
CA THR A 17 15.23 -48.50 -13.68
C THR A 17 14.53 -49.17 -14.87
N LEU A 18 13.56 -50.05 -14.64
CA LEU A 18 12.75 -50.64 -15.71
C LEU A 18 11.71 -49.65 -16.31
N ALA A 19 11.22 -48.68 -15.56
CA ALA A 19 10.36 -47.64 -16.08
C ALA A 19 11.09 -46.60 -16.95
N ARG A 20 12.41 -46.44 -16.76
CA ARG A 20 13.23 -45.52 -17.60
C ARG A 20 13.68 -46.16 -18.92
N ALA A 21 13.78 -47.46 -18.99
CA ALA A 21 14.18 -48.14 -20.25
C ALA A 21 13.04 -48.29 -21.25
N ALA A 22 11.78 -48.19 -20.81
CA ALA A 22 10.60 -48.31 -21.69
C ALA A 22 10.20 -47.01 -22.39
N VAL A 23 10.81 -45.86 -22.05
CA VAL A 23 10.50 -44.54 -22.62
C VAL A 23 11.51 -44.12 -23.70
N GLN A 24 12.61 -44.84 -23.89
CA GLN A 24 13.70 -44.45 -24.80
C GLN A 24 13.68 -45.12 -26.18
N GLU A 25 12.64 -45.90 -26.53
CA GLU A 25 12.53 -46.53 -27.88
C GLU A 25 11.20 -46.19 -28.62
N ARG A 26 10.70 -44.98 -28.49
CA ARG A 26 9.70 -44.51 -29.46
C ARG A 26 9.98 -43.05 -29.79
N GLY A 27 10.67 -42.82 -30.87
CA GLY A 27 10.68 -41.46 -31.39
C GLY A 27 11.84 -41.07 -32.28
N ILE A 28 12.04 -41.73 -33.39
CA ILE A 28 12.57 -41.06 -34.60
C ILE A 28 11.50 -41.25 -35.68
N ALA A 29 10.58 -40.27 -35.73
CA ALA A 29 9.73 -40.06 -36.91
C ALA A 29 9.82 -38.60 -37.31
N SER A 30 10.54 -38.37 -38.41
CA SER A 30 10.43 -37.29 -39.39
C SER A 30 9.75 -35.97 -39.00
N GLY A 31 10.46 -34.90 -39.13
CA GLY A 31 9.97 -33.53 -39.09
C GLY A 31 8.74 -33.32 -40.02
N GLY A 32 7.58 -33.34 -39.39
CA GLY A 32 6.38 -32.73 -39.96
C GLY A 32 6.43 -31.24 -39.63
N ALA A 33 6.47 -30.38 -40.63
CA ALA A 33 6.21 -28.97 -40.47
C ALA A 33 4.91 -28.79 -39.68
N ALA A 34 4.97 -28.10 -38.55
CA ALA A 34 3.78 -27.74 -37.81
C ALA A 34 2.78 -27.08 -38.76
N SER A 35 1.59 -27.65 -38.89
CA SER A 35 0.51 -27.05 -39.61
C SER A 35 0.33 -25.61 -39.10
N PRO A 36 0.22 -24.62 -40.00
CA PRO A 36 -0.09 -23.27 -39.55
C PRO A 36 -1.40 -23.34 -38.77
N GLY A 37 -1.40 -22.89 -37.53
CA GLY A 37 -2.62 -22.80 -36.71
C GLY A 37 -3.71 -22.02 -37.47
N PRO A 38 -4.97 -22.14 -37.06
CA PRO A 38 -6.04 -21.43 -37.74
C PRO A 38 -5.72 -19.94 -37.77
N PRO A 39 -6.03 -19.23 -38.89
CA PRO A 39 -5.70 -17.82 -39.01
C PRO A 39 -6.35 -17.04 -37.86
N VAL A 40 -5.55 -16.19 -37.22
CA VAL A 40 -6.00 -15.35 -36.11
C VAL A 40 -7.20 -14.51 -36.56
N ARG A 41 -8.36 -14.76 -36.00
CA ARG A 41 -9.58 -14.04 -36.35
C ARG A 41 -9.72 -12.75 -35.56
N LEU A 42 -9.04 -11.68 -35.97
CA LEU A 42 -9.15 -10.35 -35.39
C LEU A 42 -10.24 -9.46 -36.02
N GLY A 43 -11.25 -10.06 -36.66
CA GLY A 43 -12.32 -9.30 -37.32
C GLY A 43 -13.17 -8.44 -36.38
N ALA A 44 -13.33 -8.85 -35.14
CA ALA A 44 -14.07 -8.07 -34.14
C ALA A 44 -13.33 -6.78 -33.74
N VAL A 45 -12.00 -6.78 -33.73
CA VAL A 45 -11.18 -5.59 -33.47
C VAL A 45 -11.44 -4.48 -34.47
N ASP A 46 -11.65 -4.85 -35.77
CA ASP A 46 -12.02 -3.89 -36.83
C ASP A 46 -13.32 -3.15 -36.49
N ALA A 47 -14.34 -3.89 -36.09
CA ALA A 47 -15.63 -3.32 -35.70
C ALA A 47 -15.54 -2.41 -34.48
N ILE A 48 -14.75 -2.80 -33.46
CA ILE A 48 -14.52 -2.02 -32.23
C ILE A 48 -13.89 -0.67 -32.57
N ILE A 49 -12.82 -0.67 -33.40
CA ILE A 49 -12.10 0.57 -33.73
C ILE A 49 -12.97 1.44 -34.66
N GLN A 50 -13.67 0.85 -35.64
CA GLN A 50 -14.57 1.59 -36.53
C GLN A 50 -15.73 2.22 -35.75
N GLN A 51 -16.28 1.52 -34.78
CA GLN A 51 -17.32 2.07 -33.90
C GLN A 51 -16.79 3.28 -33.09
N ALA A 52 -15.58 3.19 -32.52
CA ALA A 52 -14.97 4.31 -31.81
C ALA A 52 -14.72 5.54 -32.69
N ILE A 53 -14.47 5.34 -34.00
CA ILE A 53 -14.37 6.42 -34.99
C ILE A 53 -15.77 6.99 -35.29
N ALA A 54 -16.77 6.13 -35.48
CA ALA A 54 -18.15 6.55 -35.72
C ALA A 54 -18.75 7.32 -34.55
N ASP A 55 -18.41 6.93 -33.33
CA ASP A 55 -18.78 7.61 -32.07
C ASP A 55 -17.97 8.90 -31.78
N HIS A 56 -17.08 9.30 -32.70
CA HIS A 56 -16.19 10.46 -32.57
C HIS A 56 -15.25 10.43 -31.34
N ASN A 57 -14.98 9.26 -30.78
CA ASN A 57 -14.04 9.09 -29.68
C ASN A 57 -12.57 9.24 -30.12
N ILE A 58 -12.30 8.87 -31.39
CA ILE A 58 -10.99 9.01 -32.04
C ILE A 58 -11.15 9.39 -33.51
N PRO A 59 -10.23 10.15 -34.10
CA PRO A 59 -10.28 10.43 -35.57
C PRO A 59 -9.85 9.22 -36.39
N GLY A 60 -8.94 8.43 -35.89
CA GLY A 60 -8.40 7.22 -36.49
C GLY A 60 -7.37 6.57 -35.59
N ALA A 61 -6.84 5.42 -36.00
CA ALA A 61 -5.85 4.67 -35.24
C ALA A 61 -4.89 3.87 -36.13
N VAL A 62 -3.73 3.53 -35.57
CA VAL A 62 -2.84 2.46 -36.06
C VAL A 62 -2.80 1.39 -34.97
N LEU A 63 -3.10 0.16 -35.33
CA LEU A 63 -2.98 -1.02 -34.49
C LEU A 63 -1.85 -1.91 -34.99
N ALA A 64 -0.93 -2.29 -34.10
CA ALA A 64 0.06 -3.33 -34.36
C ALA A 64 0.04 -4.35 -33.20
N VAL A 65 0.00 -5.64 -33.55
CA VAL A 65 0.02 -6.75 -32.58
C VAL A 65 1.13 -7.72 -32.93
N GLY A 66 1.95 -8.05 -31.96
CA GLY A 66 2.98 -9.08 -32.08
C GLY A 66 2.66 -10.29 -31.19
N HIS A 67 3.09 -11.45 -31.62
CA HIS A 67 3.04 -12.70 -30.88
C HIS A 67 4.13 -13.64 -31.38
N ASP A 68 4.83 -14.27 -30.44
CA ASP A 68 5.92 -15.23 -30.70
C ASP A 68 6.93 -14.74 -31.76
N GLY A 69 7.43 -13.52 -31.58
CA GLY A 69 8.45 -12.92 -32.44
C GLY A 69 7.97 -12.39 -33.79
N LYS A 70 6.66 -12.42 -34.08
CA LYS A 70 6.07 -12.01 -35.35
C LYS A 70 5.00 -10.94 -35.17
N VAL A 71 4.95 -9.98 -36.08
CA VAL A 71 3.79 -9.08 -36.22
C VAL A 71 2.65 -9.87 -36.85
N ILE A 72 1.62 -10.19 -36.06
CA ILE A 72 0.46 -10.97 -36.47
C ILE A 72 -0.69 -10.11 -36.99
N TYR A 73 -0.68 -8.82 -36.64
CA TYR A 73 -1.67 -7.85 -37.13
C TYR A 73 -1.08 -6.46 -37.24
N ARG A 74 -1.42 -5.72 -38.32
CA ARG A 74 -0.95 -4.36 -38.59
C ARG A 74 -1.92 -3.65 -39.53
N LYS A 75 -2.63 -2.61 -39.00
CA LYS A 75 -3.65 -1.92 -39.80
C LYS A 75 -3.84 -0.47 -39.34
N ALA A 76 -4.20 0.39 -40.32
CA ALA A 76 -4.61 1.77 -40.07
C ALA A 76 -6.11 1.93 -40.32
N TYR A 77 -6.74 2.82 -39.54
CA TYR A 77 -8.18 3.08 -39.54
C TYR A 77 -8.45 4.57 -39.55
N GLY A 78 -9.48 5.01 -40.24
CA GLY A 78 -9.97 6.39 -40.24
C GLY A 78 -8.95 7.42 -40.73
N GLU A 79 -8.93 8.56 -40.10
CA GLU A 79 -8.19 9.74 -40.50
C GLU A 79 -7.09 10.08 -39.50
N ARG A 80 -5.90 10.49 -39.97
CA ARG A 80 -4.88 11.07 -39.08
C ARG A 80 -5.13 12.55 -38.81
N SER A 81 -5.86 13.22 -39.69
CA SER A 81 -6.27 14.62 -39.56
C SER A 81 -7.70 14.79 -40.02
N LEU A 82 -8.53 15.44 -39.22
CA LEU A 82 -9.86 15.89 -39.58
C LEU A 82 -9.85 17.35 -40.01
N GLU A 83 -9.02 18.15 -39.35
CA GLU A 83 -8.86 19.59 -39.53
C GLU A 83 -7.37 19.98 -39.62
N PRO A 84 -7.02 21.04 -40.37
CA PRO A 84 -7.87 21.86 -41.26
C PRO A 84 -8.25 21.13 -42.54
N ARG A 85 -7.66 19.98 -42.80
CA ARG A 85 -7.92 19.14 -43.97
C ARG A 85 -7.96 17.67 -43.59
N ARG A 86 -8.89 16.92 -44.14
CA ARG A 86 -8.95 15.46 -43.94
C ARG A 86 -7.76 14.78 -44.61
N GLU A 87 -7.10 13.92 -43.84
CA GLU A 87 -5.96 13.11 -44.29
C GLU A 87 -6.13 11.69 -43.77
N ALA A 88 -6.12 10.72 -44.67
CA ALA A 88 -6.28 9.32 -44.28
C ALA A 88 -5.15 8.86 -43.35
N MET A 89 -5.50 8.03 -42.37
CA MET A 89 -4.51 7.36 -41.50
C MET A 89 -3.72 6.35 -42.33
N THR A 90 -2.42 6.28 -42.12
CA THR A 90 -1.54 5.28 -42.76
C THR A 90 -0.72 4.55 -41.69
N VAL A 91 -0.30 3.32 -41.96
CA VAL A 91 0.45 2.50 -41.02
C VAL A 91 1.79 3.10 -40.62
N ASP A 92 2.34 3.97 -41.45
CA ASP A 92 3.59 4.72 -41.21
C ASP A 92 3.34 6.12 -40.64
N THR A 93 2.11 6.41 -40.18
CA THR A 93 1.80 7.63 -39.45
C THR A 93 2.63 7.73 -38.19
N ILE A 94 3.22 8.91 -37.97
CA ILE A 94 4.04 9.25 -36.82
C ILE A 94 3.15 9.95 -35.80
N PHE A 95 3.24 9.55 -34.54
CA PHE A 95 2.42 10.08 -33.44
C PHE A 95 3.32 10.76 -32.39
N ASP A 96 2.77 11.77 -31.73
CA ASP A 96 3.31 12.26 -30.47
C ASP A 96 3.01 11.20 -29.38
N MET A 97 4.06 10.67 -28.81
CA MET A 97 4.00 9.57 -27.83
C MET A 97 3.50 10.01 -26.45
N ALA A 98 3.49 11.32 -26.17
CA ALA A 98 3.18 11.84 -24.84
C ALA A 98 3.93 11.06 -23.74
N SER A 99 3.20 10.54 -22.74
CA SER A 99 3.81 9.82 -21.61
C SER A 99 4.48 8.48 -21.97
N LEU A 100 4.29 7.93 -23.14
CA LEU A 100 5.10 6.78 -23.60
C LEU A 100 6.60 7.14 -23.67
N THR A 101 6.93 8.43 -23.76
CA THR A 101 8.31 8.95 -23.64
C THR A 101 9.00 8.43 -22.37
N LYS A 102 8.25 8.35 -21.26
CA LYS A 102 8.76 7.90 -19.96
C LYS A 102 9.37 6.50 -20.03
N VAL A 103 8.67 5.58 -20.67
CA VAL A 103 9.07 4.18 -20.69
C VAL A 103 10.01 3.84 -21.83
N ILE A 104 9.79 4.44 -23.03
CA ILE A 104 10.58 4.14 -24.20
C ILE A 104 11.95 4.81 -24.16
N ALA A 105 12.00 6.08 -23.74
CA ALA A 105 13.21 6.87 -23.70
C ALA A 105 13.85 6.91 -22.30
N THR A 106 13.17 7.54 -21.34
CA THR A 106 13.75 7.92 -20.06
C THR A 106 14.07 6.73 -19.17
N THR A 107 13.11 5.84 -18.94
CA THR A 107 13.34 4.63 -18.14
C THR A 107 14.45 3.77 -18.75
N THR A 108 14.40 3.53 -20.07
CA THR A 108 15.41 2.73 -20.74
C THR A 108 16.81 3.33 -20.55
N ALA A 109 16.96 4.65 -20.71
CA ALA A 109 18.23 5.35 -20.48
C ALA A 109 18.71 5.27 -19.02
N VAL A 110 17.80 5.44 -18.05
CA VAL A 110 18.10 5.30 -16.62
C VAL A 110 18.60 3.89 -16.30
N MET A 111 17.94 2.87 -16.84
CA MET A 111 18.33 1.48 -16.61
C MET A 111 19.68 1.13 -17.27
N GLN A 112 19.99 1.70 -18.44
CA GLN A 112 21.32 1.58 -19.05
C GLN A 112 22.43 2.21 -18.19
N LEU A 113 22.18 3.39 -17.63
CA LEU A 113 23.14 4.05 -16.73
C LEU A 113 23.35 3.26 -15.44
N MET A 114 22.31 2.59 -14.94
CA MET A 114 22.42 1.65 -13.81
C MET A 114 23.31 0.46 -14.18
N GLU A 115 23.12 -0.17 -15.34
CA GLU A 115 23.97 -1.28 -15.83
C GLU A 115 25.44 -0.87 -15.97
N LEU A 116 25.70 0.38 -16.38
CA LEU A 116 27.02 0.95 -16.48
C LEU A 116 27.63 1.33 -15.11
N GLY A 117 26.94 1.06 -14.01
CA GLY A 117 27.39 1.39 -12.66
C GLY A 117 27.47 2.90 -12.35
N LYS A 118 26.83 3.75 -13.16
CA LYS A 118 26.83 5.21 -12.97
C LYS A 118 25.95 5.63 -11.79
N MET A 119 24.99 4.81 -11.39
CA MET A 119 24.07 5.04 -10.28
C MET A 119 23.49 3.72 -9.76
N ARG A 120 22.85 3.79 -8.57
CA ARG A 120 22.07 2.69 -7.99
C ARG A 120 20.62 3.15 -7.80
N LEU A 121 19.68 2.26 -7.97
CA LEU A 121 18.25 2.57 -7.85
C LEU A 121 17.84 3.14 -6.46
N ASN A 122 18.50 2.68 -5.40
CA ASN A 122 18.26 3.14 -4.03
C ASN A 122 19.13 4.34 -3.62
N ASP A 123 19.94 4.90 -4.53
CA ASP A 123 20.66 6.13 -4.24
C ASP A 123 19.67 7.30 -4.20
N PRO A 124 19.81 8.23 -3.23
CA PRO A 124 19.08 9.49 -3.27
C PRO A 124 19.40 10.27 -4.55
N VAL A 125 18.39 10.88 -5.15
CA VAL A 125 18.57 11.76 -6.33
C VAL A 125 19.54 12.90 -6.01
N ALA A 126 19.47 13.44 -4.80
CA ALA A 126 20.33 14.50 -4.26
C ALA A 126 21.83 14.16 -4.29
N LYS A 127 22.20 12.88 -4.29
CA LYS A 127 23.59 12.45 -4.46
C LYS A 127 24.19 12.90 -5.80
N TYR A 128 23.39 12.95 -6.84
CA TYR A 128 23.78 13.30 -8.21
C TYR A 128 23.34 14.72 -8.59
N ILE A 129 22.27 15.19 -8.03
CA ILE A 129 21.66 16.50 -8.23
C ILE A 129 21.47 17.16 -6.86
N PRO A 130 22.53 17.76 -6.28
CA PRO A 130 22.46 18.35 -4.93
C PRO A 130 21.39 19.44 -4.79
N GLU A 131 21.06 20.14 -5.87
CA GLU A 131 20.02 21.15 -5.90
C GLU A 131 18.62 20.60 -5.59
N PHE A 132 18.43 19.29 -5.75
CA PHE A 132 17.21 18.60 -5.42
C PHE A 132 17.01 18.41 -3.91
N ALA A 133 18.08 18.41 -3.11
CA ALA A 133 18.09 18.20 -1.66
C ALA A 133 17.51 19.40 -0.89
N GLN A 134 16.25 19.74 -1.11
CA GLN A 134 15.55 20.81 -0.39
C GLN A 134 14.09 20.43 -0.21
N ASN A 135 13.45 21.03 0.80
CA ASN A 135 12.02 20.85 1.10
C ASN A 135 11.65 19.39 1.38
N GLY A 136 12.51 18.63 2.10
CA GLY A 136 12.25 17.25 2.47
C GLY A 136 12.45 16.21 1.35
N LYS A 137 13.30 16.54 0.33
CA LYS A 137 13.58 15.64 -0.80
C LYS A 137 14.97 14.99 -0.76
N GLU A 138 15.74 15.23 0.30
CA GLU A 138 17.12 14.74 0.44
C GLU A 138 17.27 13.22 0.28
N ASP A 139 16.27 12.46 0.75
CA ASP A 139 16.27 11.00 0.76
C ASP A 139 15.43 10.36 -0.36
N ILE A 140 14.77 11.17 -1.22
CA ILE A 140 14.01 10.62 -2.35
C ILE A 140 14.94 9.87 -3.29
N THR A 141 14.67 8.57 -3.48
CA THR A 141 15.48 7.67 -4.29
C THR A 141 15.08 7.69 -5.77
N ILE A 142 16.03 7.27 -6.64
CA ILE A 142 15.76 7.06 -8.07
C ILE A 142 14.62 6.03 -8.26
N ARG A 143 14.56 4.97 -7.43
CA ARG A 143 13.46 3.99 -7.40
C ARG A 143 12.12 4.67 -7.19
N GLN A 144 12.00 5.55 -6.20
CA GLN A 144 10.74 6.25 -5.91
C GLN A 144 10.30 7.18 -7.05
N LEU A 145 11.22 7.82 -7.77
CA LEU A 145 10.89 8.57 -8.99
C LEU A 145 10.33 7.63 -10.08
N LEU A 146 11.02 6.51 -10.36
CA LEU A 146 10.63 5.55 -11.41
C LEU A 146 9.28 4.87 -11.13
N THR A 147 8.91 4.70 -9.88
CA THR A 147 7.67 4.02 -9.48
C THR A 147 6.52 4.96 -9.15
N HIS A 148 6.74 6.28 -9.20
CA HIS A 148 5.78 7.32 -8.82
C HIS A 148 5.38 7.30 -7.33
N TYR A 149 6.33 6.93 -6.46
CA TYR A 149 6.21 6.95 -5.01
C TYR A 149 7.12 8.00 -4.34
N SER A 150 7.49 9.03 -5.07
CA SER A 150 8.31 10.14 -4.55
C SER A 150 7.54 11.14 -3.67
N GLY A 151 6.21 11.14 -3.77
CA GLY A 151 5.36 12.15 -3.13
C GLY A 151 5.31 13.49 -3.86
N LEU A 152 6.04 13.66 -4.99
CA LEU A 152 6.02 14.90 -5.77
C LEU A 152 4.67 15.12 -6.46
N ALA A 153 4.30 16.39 -6.67
CA ALA A 153 3.08 16.78 -7.38
C ALA A 153 3.01 16.16 -8.78
N PRO A 154 1.79 15.96 -9.33
CA PRO A 154 1.62 15.43 -10.67
C PRO A 154 2.41 16.17 -11.75
N ASP A 155 2.57 17.48 -11.59
CA ASP A 155 3.15 18.34 -12.60
C ASP A 155 3.81 19.58 -11.98
N ILE A 156 4.77 20.17 -12.71
CA ILE A 156 5.28 21.52 -12.44
C ILE A 156 4.19 22.54 -12.82
N GLU A 157 3.92 23.50 -11.96
CA GLU A 157 2.96 24.57 -12.23
C GLU A 157 3.34 25.39 -13.46
N LEU A 158 2.33 25.73 -14.28
CA LEU A 158 2.52 26.58 -15.46
C LEU A 158 2.49 28.07 -15.10
N THR A 159 2.11 28.42 -13.91
CA THR A 159 2.03 29.78 -13.38
C THR A 159 2.80 29.87 -12.05
N PRO A 160 3.80 30.73 -11.90
CA PRO A 160 4.29 31.69 -12.92
C PRO A 160 4.91 31.00 -14.14
N ALA A 161 4.84 31.66 -15.29
CA ALA A 161 5.35 31.10 -16.52
C ALA A 161 6.85 30.85 -16.45
N PHE A 162 7.30 29.69 -16.91
CA PHE A 162 8.69 29.39 -17.18
C PHE A 162 8.89 29.17 -18.69
N ASP A 163 10.10 29.42 -19.19
CA ASP A 163 10.41 29.56 -20.61
C ASP A 163 11.59 28.72 -21.08
N SER A 164 12.16 27.94 -20.16
CA SER A 164 13.36 27.17 -20.45
C SER A 164 13.43 25.91 -19.63
N LYS A 165 14.27 24.99 -20.10
CA LYS A 165 14.59 23.77 -19.39
C LYS A 165 15.18 24.05 -18.00
N ASP A 166 16.08 25.03 -17.89
CA ASP A 166 16.71 25.42 -16.62
C ASP A 166 15.71 26.00 -15.62
N SER A 167 14.71 26.77 -16.10
CA SER A 167 13.65 27.28 -15.20
C SER A 167 12.72 26.15 -14.73
N ALA A 168 12.39 25.19 -15.58
CA ALA A 168 11.64 23.99 -15.19
C ALA A 168 12.41 23.17 -14.14
N PHE A 169 13.71 23.01 -14.30
CA PHE A 169 14.58 22.34 -13.34
C PHE A 169 14.54 23.02 -11.95
N ARG A 170 14.70 24.35 -11.92
CA ARG A 170 14.63 25.08 -10.65
C ARG A 170 13.27 24.92 -9.95
N LEU A 171 12.18 24.91 -10.71
CA LEU A 171 10.83 24.69 -10.16
C LEU A 171 10.72 23.28 -9.59
N ALA A 172 11.14 22.25 -10.31
CA ALA A 172 11.13 20.87 -9.81
C ALA A 172 12.00 20.69 -8.55
N CYS A 173 13.16 21.35 -8.50
CA CYS A 173 14.00 21.36 -7.31
C CYS A 173 13.38 22.13 -6.13
N ALA A 174 12.59 23.16 -6.39
CA ALA A 174 11.92 23.94 -5.34
C ALA A 174 10.61 23.32 -4.84
N GLU A 175 10.08 22.32 -5.52
CA GLU A 175 8.84 21.65 -5.15
C GLU A 175 8.96 20.98 -3.76
N THR A 176 7.83 20.99 -3.04
CA THR A 176 7.68 20.25 -1.77
C THR A 176 6.83 19.01 -2.03
N PRO A 177 7.23 17.82 -1.58
CA PRO A 177 6.40 16.63 -1.68
C PRO A 177 5.01 16.85 -1.05
N GLN A 178 3.96 16.40 -1.73
CA GLN A 178 2.58 16.49 -1.24
C GLN A 178 2.28 15.45 -0.15
N VAL A 179 2.99 14.33 -0.20
CA VAL A 179 2.92 13.25 0.78
C VAL A 179 4.34 12.75 1.06
N ALA A 180 4.50 12.01 2.15
CA ALA A 180 5.80 11.42 2.52
C ALA A 180 6.33 10.50 1.39
N PRO A 181 7.61 10.59 1.01
CA PRO A 181 8.20 9.70 0.01
C PRO A 181 8.02 8.23 0.39
N GLY A 182 7.50 7.42 -0.55
CA GLY A 182 7.23 6.00 -0.36
C GLY A 182 5.83 5.67 0.19
N SER A 183 5.03 6.66 0.60
CA SER A 183 3.72 6.41 1.23
C SER A 183 2.59 6.16 0.23
N GLU A 184 2.51 6.95 -0.84
CA GLU A 184 1.38 6.92 -1.78
C GLU A 184 1.82 6.96 -3.24
N PHE A 185 1.01 6.36 -4.10
CA PHE A 185 1.16 6.44 -5.54
C PHE A 185 0.60 7.77 -6.05
N ILE A 186 1.48 8.67 -6.49
CA ILE A 186 1.12 9.90 -7.19
C ILE A 186 1.78 9.88 -8.56
N TYR A 187 0.99 9.68 -9.63
CA TYR A 187 1.51 9.78 -10.98
C TYR A 187 2.05 11.20 -11.23
N SER A 188 3.35 11.33 -11.39
CA SER A 188 4.05 12.62 -11.44
C SER A 188 4.94 12.75 -12.67
N ASP A 189 4.68 13.74 -13.46
CA ASP A 189 5.54 14.15 -14.59
C ASP A 189 6.84 14.80 -14.08
N THR A 190 6.80 15.47 -12.93
CA THR A 190 7.98 16.02 -12.26
C THR A 190 9.03 14.96 -12.00
N ASN A 191 8.63 13.73 -11.60
CA ASN A 191 9.55 12.61 -11.44
C ASN A 191 10.38 12.35 -12.69
N PHE A 192 9.72 12.30 -13.83
CA PHE A 192 10.36 11.99 -15.10
C PHE A 192 11.12 13.17 -15.70
N ILE A 193 10.73 14.40 -15.41
CA ILE A 193 11.53 15.59 -15.70
C ILE A 193 12.89 15.46 -14.98
N MET A 194 12.88 15.13 -13.68
CA MET A 194 14.12 14.92 -12.90
C MET A 194 14.93 13.72 -13.38
N LEU A 195 14.29 12.61 -13.76
CA LEU A 195 14.99 11.45 -14.35
C LEU A 195 15.64 11.79 -15.70
N GLY A 196 15.00 12.60 -16.54
CA GLY A 196 15.61 13.12 -17.77
C GLY A 196 16.87 13.93 -17.49
N TRP A 197 16.83 14.80 -16.49
CA TRP A 197 17.99 15.56 -16.01
C TRP A 197 19.09 14.66 -15.46
N LEU A 198 18.72 13.61 -14.74
CA LEU A 198 19.67 12.64 -14.21
C LEU A 198 20.42 11.93 -15.33
N VAL A 199 19.69 11.53 -16.41
CA VAL A 199 20.32 10.95 -17.60
C VAL A 199 21.36 11.90 -18.19
N GLU A 200 21.04 13.15 -18.41
CA GLU A 200 21.94 14.14 -18.98
C GLU A 200 23.16 14.41 -18.07
N LYS A 201 22.93 14.51 -16.76
CA LYS A 201 23.99 14.75 -15.78
C LYS A 201 25.01 13.61 -15.74
N LEU A 202 24.54 12.35 -15.78
CA LEU A 202 25.38 11.17 -15.64
C LEU A 202 26.03 10.71 -16.94
N SER A 203 25.37 10.94 -18.07
CA SER A 203 25.93 10.59 -19.39
C SER A 203 26.79 11.66 -19.99
N GLY A 204 26.53 12.94 -19.71
CA GLY A 204 27.13 14.09 -20.38
C GLY A 204 26.54 14.36 -21.77
N GLU A 205 25.49 13.66 -22.18
CA GLU A 205 24.74 13.82 -23.42
C GLU A 205 23.34 14.34 -23.13
N THR A 206 22.72 15.11 -24.03
CA THR A 206 21.30 15.46 -23.88
C THR A 206 20.41 14.23 -24.05
N LEU A 207 19.22 14.21 -23.45
CA LEU A 207 18.34 13.05 -23.42
C LEU A 207 18.01 12.54 -24.84
N ASP A 208 17.76 13.43 -25.78
CA ASP A 208 17.48 13.10 -27.19
C ASP A 208 18.67 12.47 -27.89
N VAL A 209 19.89 12.98 -27.66
CA VAL A 209 21.13 12.45 -28.23
C VAL A 209 21.43 11.07 -27.62
N TYR A 210 21.33 10.96 -26.29
CA TYR A 210 21.57 9.70 -25.59
C TYR A 210 20.64 8.60 -26.08
N THR A 211 19.34 8.85 -26.10
CA THR A 211 18.35 7.85 -26.49
C THR A 211 18.42 7.49 -27.98
N ALA A 212 18.70 8.47 -28.83
CA ALA A 212 18.93 8.19 -30.26
C ALA A 212 20.10 7.22 -30.48
N LYS A 213 21.22 7.45 -29.78
CA LYS A 213 22.44 6.67 -29.95
C LYS A 213 22.39 5.29 -29.28
N HIS A 214 21.79 5.22 -28.06
CA HIS A 214 21.89 4.03 -27.22
C HIS A 214 20.61 3.17 -27.22
N VAL A 215 19.48 3.69 -27.74
CA VAL A 215 18.21 2.96 -27.78
C VAL A 215 17.67 2.82 -29.22
N PHE A 216 17.44 3.95 -29.92
CA PHE A 216 16.69 3.93 -31.16
C PHE A 216 17.53 3.42 -32.33
N GLN A 217 18.77 3.85 -32.47
CA GLN A 217 19.68 3.38 -33.57
C GLN A 217 20.00 1.87 -33.42
N PRO A 218 20.38 1.34 -32.26
CA PRO A 218 20.61 -0.10 -32.11
C PRO A 218 19.39 -0.94 -32.49
N LEU A 219 18.18 -0.53 -32.14
CA LEU A 219 16.92 -1.20 -32.49
C LEU A 219 16.41 -0.86 -33.90
N LYS A 220 17.13 -0.06 -34.67
CA LYS A 220 16.72 0.40 -36.01
C LYS A 220 15.33 1.06 -36.01
N MET A 221 15.04 1.85 -34.98
CA MET A 221 13.82 2.65 -34.84
C MET A 221 13.99 3.98 -35.60
N MET A 222 13.93 3.92 -36.93
CA MET A 222 14.34 5.01 -37.84
C MET A 222 13.36 6.20 -37.86
N HIS A 223 12.14 6.02 -37.31
CA HIS A 223 11.10 7.04 -37.23
C HIS A 223 10.76 7.41 -35.78
N THR A 224 11.72 7.19 -34.88
CA THR A 224 11.59 7.47 -33.43
C THR A 224 12.63 8.49 -33.00
N ARG A 225 12.18 9.68 -32.54
CA ARG A 225 13.06 10.70 -32.01
C ARG A 225 12.30 11.84 -31.32
N PHE A 226 13.00 12.58 -30.51
CA PHE A 226 12.60 13.93 -30.13
C PHE A 226 12.80 14.89 -31.32
N LEU A 227 12.09 16.02 -31.30
CA LEU A 227 12.23 17.10 -32.32
C LEU A 227 12.23 16.54 -33.76
N PRO A 228 11.12 16.03 -34.26
CA PRO A 228 11.04 15.46 -35.58
C PRO A 228 11.37 16.51 -36.65
N PRO A 229 12.12 16.16 -37.72
CA PRO A 229 12.47 17.10 -38.76
C PRO A 229 11.24 17.57 -39.51
N ALA A 230 11.29 18.78 -40.05
CA ALA A 230 10.18 19.38 -40.77
C ALA A 230 9.68 18.51 -41.96
N ALA A 231 10.59 17.75 -42.58
CA ALA A 231 10.25 16.79 -43.65
C ALA A 231 9.29 15.69 -43.21
N TRP A 232 9.20 15.37 -41.90
CA TRP A 232 8.27 14.37 -41.39
C TRP A 232 6.86 14.93 -41.19
N LYS A 233 6.71 16.26 -41.08
CA LYS A 233 5.43 16.92 -40.76
C LYS A 233 4.24 16.35 -41.55
N PRO A 234 4.32 16.05 -42.86
CA PRO A 234 3.19 15.47 -43.62
C PRO A 234 2.75 14.10 -43.12
N LYS A 235 3.61 13.33 -42.47
CA LYS A 235 3.31 12.00 -41.90
C LYS A 235 2.93 12.02 -40.44
N ILE A 236 3.13 13.15 -39.72
CA ILE A 236 2.78 13.28 -38.32
C ILE A 236 1.28 13.53 -38.17
N ALA A 237 0.65 12.78 -37.28
CA ALA A 237 -0.73 13.06 -36.86
C ALA A 237 -0.78 14.34 -36.05
N PRO A 238 -1.62 15.35 -36.41
CA PRO A 238 -1.79 16.53 -35.58
C PRO A 238 -2.43 16.17 -34.25
N THR A 239 -2.18 16.97 -33.22
CA THR A 239 -2.80 16.78 -31.89
C THR A 239 -4.04 17.68 -31.75
N GLN A 240 -3.90 18.89 -31.28
CA GLN A 240 -5.06 19.81 -31.13
C GLN A 240 -4.70 21.22 -31.56
N TYR A 241 -5.69 22.11 -31.60
CA TYR A 241 -5.44 23.53 -31.74
C TYR A 241 -4.86 24.08 -30.41
N ASP A 242 -3.90 24.99 -30.51
CA ASP A 242 -3.39 25.75 -29.38
C ASP A 242 -4.35 26.95 -29.03
N GLU A 243 -3.99 27.72 -28.04
CA GLU A 243 -4.75 28.92 -27.59
C GLU A 243 -4.86 30.03 -28.67
N HIS A 244 -4.02 29.96 -29.70
CA HIS A 244 -3.99 30.91 -30.83
C HIS A 244 -4.63 30.30 -32.10
N GLU A 245 -5.39 29.23 -31.99
CA GLU A 245 -6.02 28.50 -33.11
C GLU A 245 -5.02 27.97 -34.16
N HIS A 246 -3.79 27.66 -33.76
CA HIS A 246 -2.84 26.98 -34.62
C HIS A 246 -2.87 25.47 -34.35
N MET A 247 -2.93 24.67 -35.44
CA MET A 247 -2.89 23.22 -35.30
C MET A 247 -1.47 22.75 -34.91
N ILE A 248 -1.35 22.17 -33.71
CA ILE A 248 -0.11 21.56 -33.23
C ILE A 248 0.19 20.29 -34.05
N ARG A 249 1.28 20.31 -34.81
CA ARG A 249 1.72 19.18 -35.64
C ARG A 249 3.24 19.18 -35.81
N GLY A 250 3.89 18.13 -35.33
CA GLY A 250 5.35 17.99 -35.33
C GLY A 250 6.06 18.81 -34.27
N VAL A 251 5.30 19.34 -33.33
CA VAL A 251 5.72 19.92 -32.07
C VAL A 251 5.04 19.10 -30.97
N VAL A 252 5.71 18.86 -29.84
CA VAL A 252 5.15 18.09 -28.72
C VAL A 252 3.88 18.75 -28.21
N HIS A 253 2.88 17.94 -27.87
CA HIS A 253 1.59 18.40 -27.36
C HIS A 253 1.69 18.96 -25.94
N ASP A 254 2.51 18.33 -25.09
CA ASP A 254 2.65 18.71 -23.68
C ASP A 254 3.24 20.13 -23.54
N PRO A 255 2.54 21.07 -22.87
CA PRO A 255 2.97 22.48 -22.79
C PRO A 255 4.23 22.67 -21.97
N ARG A 256 4.51 21.80 -20.99
CA ARG A 256 5.72 21.87 -20.18
C ARG A 256 6.92 21.44 -21.01
N SER A 257 6.80 20.31 -21.70
CA SER A 257 7.83 19.87 -22.65
C SER A 257 8.09 20.89 -23.76
N GLN A 258 7.04 21.55 -24.29
CA GLN A 258 7.23 22.66 -25.26
C GLN A 258 8.11 23.76 -24.68
N ARG A 259 7.83 24.24 -23.49
CA ARG A 259 8.60 25.28 -22.80
C ARG A 259 10.04 24.85 -22.46
N MET A 260 10.24 23.53 -22.34
CA MET A 260 11.57 22.93 -22.15
C MET A 260 12.32 22.70 -23.47
N GLY A 261 11.82 23.19 -24.59
CA GLY A 261 12.42 23.03 -25.90
C GLY A 261 12.09 21.73 -26.63
N GLY A 262 11.06 21.00 -26.21
CA GLY A 262 10.55 19.78 -26.85
C GLY A 262 11.30 18.50 -26.46
N VAL A 263 12.26 18.56 -25.52
CA VAL A 263 13.02 17.42 -25.01
C VAL A 263 12.88 17.35 -23.49
N ALA A 264 12.00 16.50 -23.01
CA ALA A 264 11.79 16.32 -21.58
C ALA A 264 11.62 14.83 -21.24
N GLY A 265 11.96 14.43 -20.01
CA GLY A 265 11.92 13.04 -19.60
C GLY A 265 10.50 12.44 -19.55
N HIS A 266 9.46 13.27 -19.43
CA HIS A 266 8.07 12.85 -19.33
C HIS A 266 7.32 12.84 -20.67
N ALA A 267 7.72 13.67 -21.66
CA ALA A 267 7.05 13.84 -22.96
C ALA A 267 8.00 14.42 -24.01
N GLY A 268 7.65 14.32 -25.30
CA GLY A 268 8.39 14.91 -26.42
C GLY A 268 8.84 13.92 -27.49
N LEU A 269 8.70 12.60 -27.23
CA LEU A 269 9.06 11.58 -28.20
C LEU A 269 8.00 11.45 -29.29
N PHE A 270 8.44 11.29 -30.54
CA PHE A 270 7.59 10.91 -31.68
C PHE A 270 8.01 9.54 -32.18
N SER A 271 7.03 8.71 -32.60
CA SER A 271 7.29 7.35 -33.08
C SER A 271 6.16 6.83 -33.98
N THR A 272 6.37 5.63 -34.54
CA THR A 272 5.40 4.87 -35.34
C THR A 272 5.07 3.53 -34.66
N GLY A 273 3.97 2.89 -35.10
CA GLY A 273 3.62 1.54 -34.64
C GLY A 273 4.71 0.49 -34.92
N ASP A 274 5.37 0.62 -36.07
CA ASP A 274 6.44 -0.29 -36.49
C ASP A 274 7.69 -0.18 -35.61
N ASP A 275 8.09 1.04 -35.26
CA ASP A 275 9.26 1.24 -34.39
C ASP A 275 8.96 0.81 -32.94
N LEU A 276 7.74 1.08 -32.44
CA LEU A 276 7.33 0.55 -31.13
C LEU A 276 7.23 -0.98 -31.12
N ALA A 277 6.86 -1.61 -32.24
CA ALA A 277 6.87 -3.08 -32.35
C ALA A 277 8.30 -3.65 -32.20
N LYS A 278 9.32 -2.99 -32.76
CA LYS A 278 10.73 -3.37 -32.53
C LYS A 278 11.14 -3.23 -31.08
N PHE A 279 10.76 -2.13 -30.44
CA PHE A 279 11.03 -1.89 -29.02
C PHE A 279 10.34 -2.94 -28.12
N ALA A 280 9.06 -3.19 -28.33
CA ALA A 280 8.31 -4.20 -27.58
C ALA A 280 8.91 -5.60 -27.75
N GLN A 281 9.28 -5.95 -29.00
CA GLN A 281 9.92 -7.24 -29.28
C GLN A 281 11.29 -7.35 -28.64
N ALA A 282 12.09 -6.27 -28.60
CA ALA A 282 13.37 -6.25 -27.93
C ALA A 282 13.22 -6.53 -26.42
N LEU A 283 12.21 -5.98 -25.76
CA LEU A 283 11.94 -6.29 -24.37
C LEU A 283 11.53 -7.76 -24.17
N LEU A 284 10.65 -8.30 -25.04
CA LEU A 284 10.28 -9.73 -25.02
C LEU A 284 11.48 -10.67 -25.23
N ASN A 285 12.47 -10.25 -26.04
CA ASN A 285 13.71 -10.99 -26.27
C ASN A 285 14.73 -10.82 -25.14
N GLY A 286 14.41 -10.10 -24.07
CA GLY A 286 15.33 -9.85 -22.97
C GLY A 286 16.31 -8.70 -23.21
N GLY A 287 15.93 -7.73 -24.08
CA GLY A 287 16.63 -6.45 -24.23
C GLY A 287 17.38 -6.24 -25.54
N ASP A 288 17.61 -7.27 -26.36
CA ASP A 288 18.26 -7.20 -27.70
C ASP A 288 19.51 -6.30 -27.77
N GLY A 289 20.34 -6.35 -26.74
CA GLY A 289 21.59 -5.61 -26.64
C GLY A 289 21.45 -4.15 -26.17
N ILE A 290 20.24 -3.61 -25.99
CA ILE A 290 20.07 -2.29 -25.36
C ILE A 290 19.99 -2.39 -23.82
N LEU A 291 19.56 -3.52 -23.29
CA LEU A 291 19.48 -3.85 -21.86
C LEU A 291 19.83 -5.33 -21.65
N SER A 292 20.27 -5.68 -20.45
CA SER A 292 20.40 -7.08 -20.06
C SER A 292 19.04 -7.70 -19.73
N SER A 293 18.92 -9.03 -19.86
CA SER A 293 17.69 -9.75 -19.54
C SER A 293 17.29 -9.59 -18.07
N LEU A 294 18.25 -9.47 -17.16
CA LEU A 294 18.01 -9.22 -15.73
C LEU A 294 17.44 -7.81 -15.52
N THR A 295 17.90 -6.83 -16.26
CA THR A 295 17.39 -5.46 -16.20
C THR A 295 15.99 -5.36 -16.76
N VAL A 296 15.71 -6.00 -17.90
CA VAL A 296 14.35 -6.06 -18.45
C VAL A 296 13.39 -6.71 -17.45
N LYS A 297 13.78 -7.83 -16.86
CA LYS A 297 13.01 -8.48 -15.80
C LYS A 297 12.78 -7.53 -14.62
N LYS A 298 13.85 -6.93 -14.09
CA LYS A 298 13.80 -6.02 -12.94
C LYS A 298 12.89 -4.82 -13.17
N MET A 299 12.91 -4.21 -14.35
CA MET A 299 12.07 -3.02 -14.61
C MET A 299 10.60 -3.33 -14.88
N SER A 300 10.26 -4.59 -15.22
CA SER A 300 8.90 -5.03 -15.52
C SER A 300 8.22 -5.82 -14.39
N GLU A 301 8.93 -6.06 -13.28
CA GLU A 301 8.38 -6.63 -12.05
C GLU A 301 7.85 -5.55 -11.10
N PRO A 302 7.00 -5.92 -10.13
CA PRO A 302 6.54 -4.98 -9.10
C PRO A 302 7.70 -4.41 -8.26
N GLU A 303 7.84 -3.09 -8.25
CA GLU A 303 8.93 -2.36 -7.59
C GLU A 303 8.45 -1.23 -6.65
N GLN A 304 7.13 -1.13 -6.47
CA GLN A 304 6.52 -0.22 -5.51
C GLN A 304 6.88 -0.60 -4.07
N PRO A 305 6.66 0.29 -3.09
CA PRO A 305 6.81 -0.06 -1.67
C PRO A 305 5.99 -1.30 -1.29
N PRO A 306 6.48 -2.16 -0.38
CA PRO A 306 5.82 -3.43 -0.04
C PRO A 306 4.38 -3.29 0.50
N SER A 307 4.06 -2.15 1.13
CA SER A 307 2.72 -1.84 1.65
C SER A 307 1.74 -1.31 0.60
N ALA A 308 2.21 -1.05 -0.63
CA ALA A 308 1.41 -0.41 -1.66
C ALA A 308 0.64 -1.43 -2.50
N SER A 309 -0.65 -1.17 -2.71
CA SER A 309 -1.53 -2.02 -3.53
C SER A 309 -1.44 -1.75 -5.03
N THR A 310 -0.98 -0.56 -5.43
CA THR A 310 -0.80 -0.18 -6.84
C THR A 310 0.50 -0.76 -7.36
N LEU A 311 0.43 -1.70 -8.30
CA LEU A 311 1.60 -2.39 -8.82
C LEU A 311 2.27 -1.59 -9.95
N ARG A 312 3.52 -1.22 -9.71
CA ARG A 312 4.36 -0.47 -10.67
C ARG A 312 5.71 -1.16 -10.85
N GLY A 313 6.09 -1.31 -12.12
CA GLY A 313 7.50 -1.51 -12.46
C GLY A 313 8.24 -0.17 -12.56
N PHE A 314 9.51 -0.18 -12.97
CA PHE A 314 10.23 1.06 -13.23
C PHE A 314 9.70 1.73 -14.48
N GLY A 315 8.92 2.81 -14.29
CA GLY A 315 8.20 3.52 -15.34
C GLY A 315 6.93 2.81 -15.84
N TRP A 316 6.83 1.49 -15.70
CA TRP A 316 5.77 0.68 -16.29
C TRP A 316 4.56 0.50 -15.36
N ASP A 317 3.37 0.54 -15.94
CA ASP A 317 2.14 0.06 -15.31
C ASP A 317 2.10 -1.46 -15.33
N ILE A 318 1.71 -2.07 -14.20
CA ILE A 318 1.44 -3.50 -14.08
C ILE A 318 -0.02 -3.71 -13.68
N ASP A 319 -0.42 -3.16 -12.53
CA ASP A 319 -1.81 -3.14 -12.07
C ASP A 319 -2.07 -1.85 -11.29
N SER A 320 -2.57 -0.84 -11.98
CA SER A 320 -2.80 0.50 -11.48
C SER A 320 -4.07 1.08 -12.10
N PRO A 321 -4.58 2.23 -11.63
CA PRO A 321 -5.69 2.93 -12.28
C PRO A 321 -5.46 3.27 -13.76
N PHE A 322 -4.21 3.20 -14.25
CA PHE A 322 -3.84 3.48 -15.64
C PHE A 322 -3.69 2.23 -16.51
N SER A 323 -3.87 1.02 -15.95
CA SER A 323 -3.65 -0.26 -16.65
C SER A 323 -4.84 -0.71 -17.55
N SER A 324 -5.73 0.19 -17.93
CA SER A 324 -6.90 -0.13 -18.77
C SER A 324 -6.54 -0.78 -20.12
N ASN A 325 -5.37 -0.48 -20.67
CA ASN A 325 -4.88 -1.04 -21.91
C ASN A 325 -4.36 -2.49 -21.81
N ARG A 326 -4.38 -3.10 -20.60
CA ARG A 326 -4.22 -4.55 -20.40
C ARG A 326 -5.44 -5.33 -20.89
N GLY A 327 -6.63 -4.73 -20.86
CA GLY A 327 -7.88 -5.44 -21.08
C GLY A 327 -8.23 -6.39 -19.92
N ASP A 328 -9.22 -7.24 -20.15
CA ASP A 328 -9.76 -8.11 -19.09
C ASP A 328 -9.11 -9.51 -19.06
N LEU A 329 -8.31 -9.88 -20.06
CA LEU A 329 -7.80 -11.25 -20.23
C LEU A 329 -6.29 -11.38 -20.08
N LEU A 330 -5.48 -10.34 -20.35
CA LEU A 330 -4.04 -10.44 -20.13
C LEU A 330 -3.72 -10.48 -18.64
N PRO A 331 -2.76 -11.33 -18.21
CA PRO A 331 -2.49 -11.57 -16.80
C PRO A 331 -1.82 -10.39 -16.12
N VAL A 332 -1.95 -10.30 -14.79
CA VAL A 332 -1.05 -9.50 -13.95
C VAL A 332 0.37 -10.10 -14.07
N GLY A 333 1.38 -9.26 -14.30
CA GLY A 333 2.73 -9.68 -14.71
C GLY A 333 3.04 -9.28 -16.15
N SER A 334 2.00 -8.97 -16.96
CA SER A 334 2.14 -8.13 -18.15
C SER A 334 2.23 -6.64 -17.75
N PHE A 335 2.81 -5.81 -18.58
CA PHE A 335 3.08 -4.42 -18.28
C PHE A 335 2.90 -3.52 -19.49
N GLY A 336 2.67 -2.25 -19.25
CA GLY A 336 2.47 -1.31 -20.35
C GLY A 336 2.44 0.14 -19.88
N HIS A 337 2.03 1.03 -20.79
CA HIS A 337 1.83 2.43 -20.48
C HIS A 337 0.88 3.10 -21.50
N THR A 338 0.30 4.23 -21.10
CA THR A 338 -0.57 5.04 -21.96
C THR A 338 0.02 6.44 -22.17
N GLY A 339 -0.35 7.08 -23.28
CA GLY A 339 -0.03 8.48 -23.57
C GLY A 339 -1.31 9.34 -23.63
N PHE A 340 -1.19 10.58 -23.16
CA PHE A 340 -2.30 11.53 -23.12
C PHE A 340 -2.94 11.77 -24.47
N THR A 341 -2.13 11.82 -25.52
CA THR A 341 -2.57 12.02 -26.91
C THR A 341 -3.45 10.90 -27.47
N GLY A 342 -3.49 9.74 -26.77
CA GLY A 342 -4.27 8.57 -27.16
C GLY A 342 -3.44 7.33 -27.46
N THR A 343 -2.13 7.42 -27.37
CA THR A 343 -1.20 6.31 -27.62
C THR A 343 -1.18 5.31 -26.46
N SER A 344 -0.86 4.04 -26.76
CA SER A 344 -0.69 2.99 -25.75
C SER A 344 0.16 1.83 -26.25
N ILE A 345 0.86 1.18 -25.33
CA ILE A 345 1.61 -0.05 -25.51
C ILE A 345 1.35 -0.97 -24.33
N TRP A 346 1.14 -2.28 -24.59
CA TRP A 346 1.07 -3.31 -23.57
C TRP A 346 1.87 -4.52 -24.03
N ILE A 347 2.63 -5.12 -23.12
CA ILE A 347 3.57 -6.20 -23.40
C ILE A 347 3.31 -7.31 -22.38
N ASP A 348 3.14 -8.54 -22.85
CA ASP A 348 2.96 -9.72 -22.01
C ASP A 348 4.05 -10.76 -22.28
N PRO A 349 5.01 -10.92 -21.35
CA PRO A 349 6.03 -11.93 -21.47
C PRO A 349 5.51 -13.37 -21.43
N THR A 350 4.34 -13.60 -20.77
CA THR A 350 3.77 -14.95 -20.64
C THR A 350 3.23 -15.48 -21.95
N THR A 351 2.51 -14.65 -22.68
CA THR A 351 2.00 -15.00 -24.01
C THR A 351 2.94 -14.54 -25.13
N LYS A 352 4.12 -14.01 -24.80
CA LYS A 352 5.08 -13.43 -25.75
C LYS A 352 4.44 -12.49 -26.75
N SER A 353 3.51 -11.66 -26.28
CA SER A 353 2.72 -10.78 -27.12
C SER A 353 2.87 -9.31 -26.72
N TYR A 354 2.57 -8.44 -27.69
CA TYR A 354 2.42 -7.01 -27.43
C TYR A 354 1.26 -6.43 -28.26
N ILE A 355 0.66 -5.39 -27.70
CA ILE A 355 -0.43 -4.63 -28.31
C ILE A 355 -0.04 -3.16 -28.34
N ILE A 356 0.01 -2.55 -29.51
CA ILE A 356 0.32 -1.15 -29.73
C ILE A 356 -0.88 -0.53 -30.44
N LEU A 357 -1.60 0.36 -29.72
CA LEU A 357 -2.70 1.13 -30.29
C LEU A 357 -2.33 2.61 -30.23
N LEU A 358 -2.12 3.21 -31.39
CA LEU A 358 -1.77 4.61 -31.54
C LEU A 358 -2.94 5.38 -32.15
N THR A 359 -3.40 6.42 -31.46
CA THR A 359 -4.39 7.36 -31.94
C THR A 359 -4.03 8.77 -31.48
N ASN A 360 -4.54 9.76 -32.16
CA ASN A 360 -4.45 11.17 -31.76
C ASN A 360 -5.81 11.66 -31.25
N SER A 361 -6.29 11.04 -30.17
CA SER A 361 -7.64 11.25 -29.62
C SER A 361 -7.92 12.68 -29.13
N VAL A 362 -6.89 13.49 -28.97
CA VAL A 362 -7.02 14.93 -28.65
C VAL A 362 -7.35 15.79 -29.87
N HIS A 363 -7.26 15.23 -31.08
CA HIS A 363 -7.54 15.95 -32.33
C HIS A 363 -9.05 15.98 -32.62
N PRO A 364 -9.62 17.13 -33.06
CA PRO A 364 -8.95 18.43 -33.28
C PRO A 364 -9.05 19.36 -32.06
N ARG A 365 -10.01 19.19 -31.12
CA ARG A 365 -10.32 20.16 -30.07
C ARG A 365 -10.68 19.54 -28.71
N GLY A 366 -10.06 18.48 -28.35
CA GLY A 366 -10.34 17.88 -27.06
C GLY A 366 -9.96 16.42 -26.98
N LYS A 367 -10.22 15.84 -25.81
CA LYS A 367 -9.88 14.47 -25.51
C LYS A 367 -11.08 13.55 -25.74
N GLY A 368 -10.99 12.67 -26.73
CA GLY A 368 -11.90 11.54 -26.83
C GLY A 368 -11.67 10.52 -25.72
N ASN A 369 -12.69 9.71 -25.44
CA ASN A 369 -12.56 8.64 -24.44
C ASN A 369 -11.91 7.40 -25.07
N THR A 370 -10.63 7.16 -24.78
CA THR A 370 -9.88 5.99 -25.26
C THR A 370 -9.83 4.84 -24.27
N ILE A 371 -10.28 5.01 -23.02
CA ILE A 371 -10.20 3.97 -21.99
C ILE A 371 -10.97 2.72 -22.41
N GLY A 372 -12.27 2.87 -22.68
CA GLY A 372 -13.10 1.75 -23.12
C GLY A 372 -12.66 1.11 -24.44
N LEU A 373 -12.08 1.91 -25.36
CA LEU A 373 -11.51 1.39 -26.59
C LEU A 373 -10.31 0.48 -26.31
N ARG A 374 -9.36 0.94 -25.47
CA ARG A 374 -8.16 0.18 -25.12
C ARG A 374 -8.51 -1.14 -24.45
N VAL A 375 -9.46 -1.13 -23.50
CA VAL A 375 -9.94 -2.35 -22.82
C VAL A 375 -10.49 -3.34 -23.84
N LYS A 376 -11.44 -2.93 -24.70
CA LYS A 376 -12.08 -3.80 -25.68
C LYS A 376 -11.07 -4.37 -26.69
N VAL A 377 -10.19 -3.53 -27.22
CA VAL A 377 -9.16 -3.95 -28.20
C VAL A 377 -8.21 -4.97 -27.57
N ALA A 378 -7.71 -4.72 -26.36
CA ALA A 378 -6.79 -5.64 -25.69
C ALA A 378 -7.48 -6.97 -25.33
N THR A 379 -8.72 -6.93 -24.83
CA THR A 379 -9.51 -8.12 -24.50
C THR A 379 -9.74 -9.00 -25.74
N GLU A 380 -10.16 -8.40 -26.85
CA GLU A 380 -10.41 -9.14 -28.12
C GLU A 380 -9.13 -9.74 -28.69
N ILE A 381 -8.02 -8.98 -28.67
CA ILE A 381 -6.73 -9.49 -29.12
C ILE A 381 -6.28 -10.66 -28.25
N ALA A 382 -6.34 -10.52 -26.92
CA ALA A 382 -5.96 -11.58 -26.00
C ALA A 382 -6.79 -12.86 -26.18
N ALA A 383 -8.12 -12.73 -26.42
CA ALA A 383 -9.01 -13.85 -26.72
C ALA A 383 -8.67 -14.57 -28.03
N ALA A 384 -8.12 -13.84 -29.01
CA ALA A 384 -7.79 -14.36 -30.34
C ALA A 384 -6.34 -14.87 -30.47
N LEU A 385 -5.48 -14.74 -29.45
CA LEU A 385 -4.09 -15.20 -29.52
C LEU A 385 -4.02 -16.72 -29.75
N PRO A 386 -3.20 -17.17 -30.70
CA PRO A 386 -3.03 -18.60 -31.02
C PRO A 386 -2.05 -19.27 -30.02
N LEU A 387 -2.42 -19.31 -28.75
CA LEU A 387 -1.55 -19.81 -27.68
C LEU A 387 -1.24 -21.30 -27.82
N THR A 388 0.01 -21.65 -27.63
CA THR A 388 0.51 -23.04 -27.50
C THR A 388 0.01 -23.68 -26.20
N VAL A 389 0.13 -25.02 -26.07
CA VAL A 389 -0.21 -25.74 -24.83
C VAL A 389 0.67 -25.26 -23.67
N GLU A 390 1.96 -25.02 -23.92
CA GLU A 390 2.92 -24.54 -22.91
C GLU A 390 2.57 -23.13 -22.42
N GLU A 391 2.14 -22.24 -23.31
CA GLU A 391 1.67 -20.90 -22.95
C GLU A 391 0.37 -20.94 -22.16
N LYS A 392 -0.57 -21.82 -22.51
CA LYS A 392 -1.80 -22.05 -21.74
C LYS A 392 -1.51 -22.58 -20.34
N ASP A 393 -0.55 -23.51 -20.20
CA ASP A 393 -0.13 -24.03 -18.91
C ASP A 393 0.62 -22.97 -18.08
N ALA A 394 1.44 -22.13 -18.72
CA ALA A 394 2.11 -21.01 -18.08
C ALA A 394 1.10 -19.98 -17.54
N LEU A 395 0.05 -19.63 -18.30
CA LEU A 395 -1.04 -18.77 -17.85
C LEU A 395 -1.78 -19.34 -16.65
N ARG A 396 -1.95 -20.67 -16.61
CA ARG A 396 -2.74 -21.33 -15.58
C ARG A 396 -2.06 -21.33 -14.19
N TRP A 397 -0.73 -21.34 -14.13
CA TRP A 397 0.02 -21.60 -12.89
C TRP A 397 1.13 -20.57 -12.57
N LYS A 398 1.86 -20.07 -13.56
CA LYS A 398 3.06 -19.25 -13.32
C LYS A 398 2.79 -17.79 -12.96
N SER A 399 1.76 -17.16 -13.51
CA SER A 399 1.50 -15.73 -13.25
C SER A 399 1.04 -15.48 -11.81
N ILE A 400 0.13 -16.31 -11.31
CA ILE A 400 -0.38 -16.17 -9.93
C ILE A 400 0.64 -16.68 -8.92
N THR A 401 1.27 -17.82 -9.19
CA THR A 401 2.26 -18.42 -8.26
C THR A 401 3.53 -17.59 -8.21
N GLY A 402 4.07 -17.17 -9.34
CA GLY A 402 5.29 -16.35 -9.39
C GLY A 402 5.08 -14.97 -8.77
N TYR A 403 3.91 -14.36 -8.98
CA TYR A 403 3.52 -13.11 -8.32
C TYR A 403 3.42 -13.30 -6.79
N ASN A 404 2.71 -14.32 -6.35
CA ASN A 404 2.56 -14.63 -4.92
C ASN A 404 3.89 -15.02 -4.27
N GLU A 405 4.77 -15.72 -5.01
CA GLU A 405 6.12 -16.08 -4.53
C GLU A 405 7.03 -14.85 -4.44
N ALA A 406 7.01 -13.95 -5.42
CA ALA A 406 7.77 -12.69 -5.39
C ALA A 406 7.31 -11.80 -4.22
N MET A 407 6.00 -11.60 -4.08
CA MET A 407 5.43 -10.86 -2.95
C MET A 407 5.73 -11.53 -1.60
N SER A 408 5.67 -12.86 -1.53
CA SER A 408 5.97 -13.62 -0.32
C SER A 408 7.46 -13.64 0.01
N ALA A 409 8.34 -13.64 -1.00
CA ALA A 409 9.79 -13.58 -0.81
C ALA A 409 10.22 -12.19 -0.31
N GLU A 410 9.65 -11.13 -0.86
CA GLU A 410 9.90 -9.76 -0.41
C GLU A 410 9.39 -9.51 1.02
N ARG A 411 8.23 -10.06 1.35
CA ARG A 411 7.68 -10.06 2.73
C ARG A 411 8.55 -10.85 3.70
N ARG A 412 9.08 -12.01 3.31
CA ARG A 412 10.02 -12.80 4.14
C ARG A 412 11.35 -12.08 4.35
N MET A 413 11.83 -11.33 3.37
CA MET A 413 13.04 -10.52 3.51
C MET A 413 12.84 -9.28 4.39
N SER A 414 11.61 -8.80 4.53
CA SER A 414 11.27 -7.68 5.41
C SER A 414 10.92 -8.12 6.83
N ALA A 415 10.67 -9.41 7.08
CA ALA A 415 10.40 -9.92 8.42
C ALA A 415 11.68 -9.83 9.27
N ARG A 416 11.68 -8.94 10.24
CA ARG A 416 12.79 -8.71 11.16
C ARG A 416 12.55 -9.47 12.47
N ASN A 417 13.56 -10.16 12.98
CA ASN A 417 13.61 -10.61 14.36
C ASN A 417 14.37 -9.55 15.15
N GLY A 418 13.63 -8.65 15.78
CA GLY A 418 14.19 -7.60 16.63
C GLY A 418 14.55 -8.11 18.02
N SER A 419 15.28 -7.29 18.75
CA SER A 419 15.43 -7.36 20.19
C SER A 419 15.10 -5.97 20.73
N VAL A 420 13.80 -5.66 20.76
CA VAL A 420 13.31 -4.37 21.21
C VAL A 420 13.35 -4.36 22.76
N LYS A 421 13.80 -3.26 23.33
CA LYS A 421 13.71 -2.97 24.75
C LYS A 421 12.56 -2.01 24.99
N ASN A 422 11.63 -2.38 25.85
CA ASN A 422 10.57 -1.49 26.31
C ASN A 422 11.14 -0.33 27.12
N GLY A 423 10.37 0.71 27.36
CA GLY A 423 10.77 1.82 28.20
C GLY A 423 11.21 1.42 29.61
N ILE A 424 10.65 0.35 30.18
CA ILE A 424 11.11 -0.17 31.48
C ILE A 424 12.54 -0.71 31.42
N ASP A 425 12.88 -1.47 30.37
CA ASP A 425 14.22 -2.05 30.20
C ASP A 425 15.27 -0.94 30.04
N VAL A 426 14.94 0.09 29.23
CA VAL A 426 15.80 1.26 29.04
C VAL A 426 15.97 2.03 30.34
N LEU A 427 14.90 2.18 31.14
CA LEU A 427 14.94 2.85 32.42
C LEU A 427 15.88 2.11 33.44
N GLU A 428 15.83 0.77 33.47
CA GLU A 428 16.73 -0.05 34.30
C GLU A 428 18.18 0.10 33.85
N GLU A 429 18.47 0.04 32.56
CA GLU A 429 19.81 0.22 31.99
C GLU A 429 20.44 1.58 32.33
N HIS A 430 19.60 2.63 32.35
CA HIS A 430 20.02 3.98 32.73
C HIS A 430 20.03 4.20 34.27
N GLY A 431 19.82 3.16 35.04
CA GLY A 431 19.84 3.19 36.49
C GLY A 431 18.80 4.13 37.08
N PHE A 432 17.58 4.14 36.48
CA PHE A 432 16.43 4.93 36.91
C PHE A 432 16.65 6.45 36.92
N ASP A 433 17.47 6.98 36.02
CA ASP A 433 17.96 8.35 36.04
C ASP A 433 16.83 9.41 36.07
N VAL A 434 15.74 9.22 35.29
CA VAL A 434 14.56 10.13 35.24
C VAL A 434 13.72 10.06 36.53
N LEU A 435 13.92 9.04 37.37
CA LEU A 435 13.22 8.83 38.65
C LEU A 435 14.08 9.20 39.84
N LYS A 436 15.29 9.79 39.66
CA LYS A 436 16.13 10.23 40.78
C LYS A 436 15.62 11.55 41.34
N ALA A 437 15.47 11.58 42.66
CA ALA A 437 15.28 12.83 43.39
C ALA A 437 16.60 13.55 43.59
N ALA A 438 16.56 14.89 43.74
CA ALA A 438 17.76 15.67 44.10
C ALA A 438 18.27 15.31 45.52
N GLU A 439 17.35 15.03 46.42
CA GLU A 439 17.62 14.56 47.80
C GLU A 439 16.55 13.53 48.22
N GLY A 440 16.98 12.50 48.95
CA GLY A 440 16.06 11.47 49.45
C GLY A 440 15.56 10.49 48.44
N LYS A 441 14.30 10.08 48.58
CA LYS A 441 13.59 9.20 47.66
C LYS A 441 12.54 9.97 46.87
N LYS A 442 12.38 9.69 45.54
CA LYS A 442 11.27 10.20 44.74
C LYS A 442 10.03 9.34 45.00
N HIS A 443 8.95 9.96 45.42
CA HIS A 443 7.67 9.31 45.69
C HIS A 443 6.89 9.19 44.40
N ILE A 444 6.59 7.97 43.97
CA ILE A 444 5.94 7.74 42.67
C ILE A 444 4.66 6.90 42.80
N GLY A 445 3.73 7.16 41.88
CA GLY A 445 2.59 6.28 41.58
C GLY A 445 2.80 5.58 40.24
N LEU A 446 2.44 4.32 40.13
CA LEU A 446 2.55 3.53 38.90
C LEU A 446 1.16 3.17 38.34
N VAL A 447 0.90 3.58 37.12
CA VAL A 447 -0.28 3.14 36.33
C VAL A 447 0.12 1.93 35.51
N THR A 448 -0.40 0.76 35.85
CA THR A 448 0.02 -0.49 35.21
C THR A 448 -1.01 -1.60 35.34
N ASN A 449 -0.80 -2.66 34.59
CA ASN A 449 -1.51 -3.92 34.68
C ASN A 449 -0.52 -5.09 34.45
N GLN A 450 -1.04 -6.30 34.16
CA GLN A 450 -0.21 -7.49 33.88
C GLN A 450 0.78 -7.35 32.72
N THR A 451 0.57 -6.38 31.79
CA THR A 451 1.47 -6.15 30.66
C THR A 451 2.73 -5.36 31.04
N GLY A 452 2.71 -4.72 32.22
CA GLY A 452 3.86 -4.00 32.76
C GLY A 452 4.92 -4.97 33.26
N VAL A 453 5.75 -5.49 32.36
CA VAL A 453 6.87 -6.39 32.62
C VAL A 453 8.11 -5.95 31.86
N ASP A 454 9.30 -6.24 32.41
CA ASP A 454 10.58 -6.09 31.72
C ASP A 454 10.87 -7.27 30.77
N ALA A 455 11.98 -7.24 30.06
CA ALA A 455 12.42 -8.28 29.13
C ALA A 455 12.66 -9.66 29.81
N SER A 456 12.79 -9.71 31.13
CA SER A 456 12.92 -10.96 31.90
C SER A 456 11.57 -11.50 32.38
N GLY A 457 10.46 -10.78 32.13
CA GLY A 457 9.11 -11.10 32.62
C GLY A 457 8.85 -10.64 34.07
N LYS A 458 9.75 -9.84 34.67
CA LYS A 458 9.56 -9.29 36.02
C LYS A 458 8.61 -8.10 35.94
N ARG A 459 7.62 -8.06 36.86
CA ARG A 459 6.63 -6.98 36.89
C ARG A 459 7.28 -5.63 37.17
N THR A 460 6.90 -4.60 36.43
CA THR A 460 7.33 -3.21 36.68
C THR A 460 7.07 -2.76 38.10
N ILE A 461 6.02 -3.28 38.76
CA ILE A 461 5.76 -3.07 40.19
C ILE A 461 6.96 -3.51 41.01
N ASP A 462 7.47 -4.74 40.82
CA ASP A 462 8.55 -5.32 41.58
C ASP A 462 9.89 -4.65 41.27
N VAL A 463 10.09 -4.24 40.00
CA VAL A 463 11.25 -3.50 39.54
C VAL A 463 11.34 -2.14 40.27
N LEU A 464 10.25 -1.35 40.23
CA LEU A 464 10.24 -0.01 40.80
C LEU A 464 10.20 -0.02 42.34
N ALA A 465 9.56 -1.00 42.97
CA ALA A 465 9.54 -1.16 44.41
C ALA A 465 10.94 -1.48 44.98
N ALA A 466 11.79 -2.16 44.20
CA ALA A 466 13.17 -2.50 44.60
C ALA A 466 14.19 -1.45 44.14
N ALA A 467 13.82 -0.46 43.33
CA ALA A 467 14.75 0.48 42.73
C ALA A 467 15.35 1.46 43.76
N PRO A 468 16.66 1.71 43.73
CA PRO A 468 17.33 2.60 44.71
C PRO A 468 16.89 4.06 44.47
N GLY A 469 16.62 4.78 45.56
CA GLY A 469 16.22 6.20 45.50
C GLY A 469 14.77 6.44 45.11
N ILE A 470 13.95 5.38 45.01
CA ILE A 470 12.52 5.44 44.64
C ILE A 470 11.68 4.93 45.80
N SER A 471 10.49 5.51 45.96
CA SER A 471 9.42 5.00 46.84
C SER A 471 8.19 4.84 45.96
N LEU A 472 7.81 3.59 45.67
CA LEU A 472 6.55 3.30 44.97
C LEU A 472 5.43 3.27 46.04
N ASP A 473 4.64 4.36 46.07
CA ASP A 473 3.67 4.58 47.15
C ASP A 473 2.23 4.21 46.77
N ALA A 474 1.95 4.16 45.46
CA ALA A 474 0.62 3.85 44.94
C ALA A 474 0.70 3.11 43.59
N ILE A 475 -0.19 2.17 43.40
CA ILE A 475 -0.44 1.53 42.10
C ILE A 475 -1.86 1.92 41.64
N PHE A 476 -1.99 2.32 40.41
CA PHE A 476 -3.28 2.63 39.76
C PHE A 476 -3.62 1.54 38.75
N SER A 477 -4.75 0.89 38.96
CA SER A 477 -5.19 -0.26 38.19
C SER A 477 -6.32 0.14 37.23
N PRO A 478 -6.10 0.07 35.89
CA PRO A 478 -7.11 0.38 34.89
C PRO A 478 -8.13 -0.76 34.70
N GLU A 479 -8.86 -0.73 33.64
CA GLU A 479 -9.76 -1.80 33.18
C GLU A 479 -9.06 -3.17 33.26
N HIS A 480 -9.79 -4.21 33.58
CA HIS A 480 -9.33 -5.59 33.84
C HIS A 480 -8.50 -5.81 35.12
N GLY A 481 -8.19 -4.76 35.85
CA GLY A 481 -7.45 -4.88 37.09
C GLY A 481 -5.93 -5.04 36.89
N VAL A 482 -5.18 -5.03 38.00
CA VAL A 482 -3.72 -5.16 37.96
C VAL A 482 -3.24 -6.51 37.41
N THR A 483 -4.10 -7.55 37.54
CA THR A 483 -3.81 -8.90 37.04
C THR A 483 -4.35 -9.16 35.62
N GLY A 484 -5.11 -8.24 35.06
CA GLY A 484 -5.67 -8.34 33.71
C GLY A 484 -6.74 -9.44 33.53
N THR A 485 -7.28 -9.96 34.59
CA THR A 485 -8.18 -11.13 34.54
C THR A 485 -9.65 -10.79 34.76
N LEU A 486 -9.95 -9.56 35.20
CA LEU A 486 -11.30 -9.14 35.53
C LEU A 486 -12.01 -8.60 34.29
N ASP A 487 -13.19 -9.19 34.01
CA ASP A 487 -14.09 -8.72 32.94
C ASP A 487 -15.39 -8.19 33.56
N THR A 488 -15.25 -7.20 34.45
CA THR A 488 -16.34 -6.56 35.21
C THR A 488 -16.06 -5.08 35.39
N THR A 489 -17.12 -4.28 35.56
CA THR A 489 -17.04 -2.86 35.90
C THR A 489 -16.77 -2.58 37.40
N ASP A 490 -16.88 -3.59 38.26
CA ASP A 490 -16.72 -3.44 39.70
C ASP A 490 -15.32 -3.88 40.16
N ILE A 491 -14.34 -3.03 39.91
CA ILE A 491 -12.95 -3.22 40.34
C ILE A 491 -12.70 -2.35 41.57
N ASN A 492 -12.50 -3.00 42.71
CA ASN A 492 -12.29 -2.31 43.99
C ASN A 492 -10.81 -2.04 44.29
N ASN A 493 -10.55 -1.05 45.15
CA ASN A 493 -9.24 -0.84 45.71
C ASN A 493 -8.74 -2.07 46.48
N SER A 494 -7.45 -2.34 46.42
CA SER A 494 -6.82 -3.51 47.06
C SER A 494 -5.40 -3.18 47.49
N LYS A 495 -4.61 -4.21 47.77
CA LYS A 495 -3.17 -4.11 47.96
C LYS A 495 -2.48 -5.14 47.07
N ASP A 496 -1.34 -4.79 46.51
CA ASP A 496 -0.52 -5.76 45.79
C ASP A 496 0.00 -6.83 46.79
N ALA A 497 -0.24 -8.09 46.44
CA ALA A 497 0.02 -9.20 47.35
C ALA A 497 1.51 -9.40 47.67
N ALA A 498 2.40 -9.06 46.73
CA ALA A 498 3.85 -9.24 46.90
C ALA A 498 4.52 -8.08 47.61
N THR A 499 4.12 -6.84 47.32
CA THR A 499 4.78 -5.63 47.85
C THR A 499 4.01 -4.98 49.00
N GLY A 500 2.73 -5.29 49.17
CA GLY A 500 1.83 -4.64 50.13
C GLY A 500 1.41 -3.21 49.76
N ILE A 501 1.83 -2.72 48.61
CA ILE A 501 1.56 -1.34 48.17
C ILE A 501 0.05 -1.21 47.86
N PRO A 502 -0.59 -0.07 48.21
CA PRO A 502 -1.99 0.20 47.89
C PRO A 502 -2.24 0.20 46.38
N VAL A 503 -3.29 -0.47 45.95
CA VAL A 503 -3.80 -0.49 44.58
C VAL A 503 -5.12 0.26 44.52
N TYR A 504 -5.15 1.34 43.75
CA TYR A 504 -6.33 2.17 43.54
C TYR A 504 -6.93 1.84 42.20
N SER A 505 -8.20 1.46 42.16
CA SER A 505 -8.94 1.26 40.93
C SER A 505 -9.19 2.61 40.26
N VAL A 506 -8.88 2.68 38.94
CA VAL A 506 -9.23 3.80 38.07
C VAL A 506 -10.17 3.33 36.95
N TYR A 507 -11.05 2.39 37.28
CA TYR A 507 -12.10 1.86 36.41
C TYR A 507 -13.43 1.77 37.14
N GLY A 508 -14.53 2.12 36.50
CA GLY A 508 -15.85 2.11 37.14
C GLY A 508 -16.93 2.74 36.23
N GLY A 509 -18.16 2.75 36.69
CA GLY A 509 -19.34 3.19 35.95
C GLY A 509 -19.49 4.71 35.74
N SER A 510 -18.60 5.55 36.29
CA SER A 510 -18.65 7.00 36.16
C SER A 510 -17.30 7.59 35.75
N ASP A 511 -17.30 8.78 35.15
CA ASP A 511 -16.09 9.49 34.79
C ASP A 511 -15.18 9.76 36.01
N ALA A 512 -15.79 10.12 37.15
CA ALA A 512 -15.06 10.34 38.39
C ALA A 512 -14.37 9.07 38.93
N ALA A 513 -14.98 7.90 38.76
CA ALA A 513 -14.40 6.63 39.19
C ALA A 513 -13.22 6.17 38.30
N ARG A 514 -13.11 6.72 37.08
CA ARG A 514 -12.04 6.43 36.12
C ARG A 514 -10.84 7.36 36.23
N ARG A 515 -10.90 8.33 37.16
CA ARG A 515 -9.83 9.31 37.36
C ARG A 515 -9.10 9.05 38.69
N PRO A 516 -7.77 9.32 38.76
CA PRO A 516 -7.03 9.16 40.01
C PRO A 516 -7.54 10.15 41.06
N GLN A 517 -7.54 9.70 42.33
CA GLN A 517 -8.00 10.50 43.47
C GLN A 517 -6.97 11.61 43.78
N PRO A 518 -7.39 12.90 43.79
CA PRO A 518 -6.48 14.02 44.06
C PRO A 518 -5.69 13.93 45.38
N GLU A 519 -6.27 13.29 46.39
CA GLU A 519 -5.65 13.08 47.68
C GLU A 519 -4.41 12.20 47.58
N VAL A 520 -4.47 11.14 46.77
CA VAL A 520 -3.34 10.25 46.53
C VAL A 520 -2.25 10.97 45.73
N LEU A 521 -2.65 11.73 44.69
CA LEU A 521 -1.70 12.44 43.82
C LEU A 521 -0.86 13.48 44.58
N ARG A 522 -1.42 14.12 45.62
CA ARG A 522 -0.70 15.10 46.44
C ARG A 522 0.45 14.51 47.23
N THR A 523 0.51 13.20 47.38
CA THR A 523 1.60 12.51 48.09
C THR A 523 2.74 12.07 47.17
N LEU A 524 2.62 12.34 45.89
CA LEU A 524 3.53 11.86 44.85
C LEU A 524 4.32 13.00 44.21
N ASP A 525 5.52 12.71 43.76
CA ASP A 525 6.38 13.60 42.99
C ASP A 525 6.17 13.35 41.46
N ALA A 526 5.83 12.11 41.09
CA ALA A 526 5.60 11.72 39.72
C ALA A 526 4.63 10.55 39.56
N ILE A 527 4.04 10.44 38.39
CA ILE A 527 3.29 9.27 37.94
C ILE A 527 4.10 8.60 36.84
N VAL A 528 4.26 7.29 36.94
CA VAL A 528 4.84 6.43 35.90
C VAL A 528 3.70 5.67 35.23
N PHE A 529 3.70 5.61 33.92
CA PHE A 529 2.71 4.87 33.11
C PHE A 529 3.43 3.76 32.35
N ASP A 530 3.02 2.51 32.54
CA ASP A 530 3.60 1.34 31.87
C ASP A 530 2.51 0.31 31.57
N ILE A 531 1.91 0.40 30.37
CA ILE A 531 0.83 -0.46 29.89
C ILE A 531 1.02 -0.70 28.40
N GLN A 532 0.84 -1.96 27.94
CA GLN A 532 0.75 -2.32 26.53
C GLN A 532 -0.64 -1.99 25.99
N ASP A 533 -0.69 -1.16 24.96
CA ASP A 533 -1.90 -0.83 24.23
C ASP A 533 -2.21 -1.85 23.10
N ALA A 534 -3.41 -1.75 22.50
CA ALA A 534 -3.86 -2.58 21.38
C ALA A 534 -3.74 -1.89 20.00
N GLY A 535 -3.35 -0.61 19.95
CA GLY A 535 -3.22 0.18 18.70
C GLY A 535 -4.57 0.62 18.10
N THR A 536 -5.62 0.69 18.93
CA THR A 536 -6.99 0.97 18.49
C THR A 536 -7.66 1.98 19.40
N ARG A 537 -8.15 3.09 18.83
CA ARG A 537 -8.75 4.25 19.51
C ARG A 537 -9.69 3.92 20.67
N PHE A 538 -10.56 2.95 20.52
CA PHE A 538 -11.56 2.62 21.53
C PHE A 538 -11.04 1.63 22.59
N TYR A 539 -9.74 1.33 22.59
CA TYR A 539 -9.10 0.61 23.67
C TYR A 539 -8.80 1.58 24.81
N THR A 540 -9.36 1.31 25.99
CA THR A 540 -9.53 2.31 27.06
C THR A 540 -8.25 2.83 27.72
N TYR A 541 -7.12 2.21 27.45
CA TYR A 541 -5.83 2.63 28.02
C TYR A 541 -5.34 3.97 27.47
N GLU A 542 -5.72 4.34 26.23
CA GLU A 542 -5.46 5.68 25.71
C GLU A 542 -6.19 6.75 26.52
N THR A 543 -7.45 6.49 26.89
CA THR A 543 -8.23 7.41 27.72
C THR A 543 -7.69 7.47 29.13
N THR A 544 -7.27 6.33 29.70
CA THR A 544 -6.59 6.27 30.99
C THR A 544 -5.32 7.13 30.97
N LEU A 545 -4.48 7.03 29.94
CA LEU A 545 -3.30 7.87 29.74
C LEU A 545 -3.67 9.38 29.75
N GLY A 546 -4.69 9.75 28.97
CA GLY A 546 -5.17 11.13 28.88
C GLY A 546 -5.65 11.67 30.24
N TYR A 547 -6.39 10.88 30.98
CA TYR A 547 -6.85 11.25 32.33
C TYR A 547 -5.73 11.45 33.32
N PHE A 548 -4.67 10.63 33.24
CA PHE A 548 -3.49 10.80 34.09
C PHE A 548 -2.63 12.01 33.68
N LEU A 549 -2.54 12.33 32.38
CA LEU A 549 -1.91 13.58 31.93
C LEU A 549 -2.62 14.82 32.51
N GLU A 550 -3.96 14.86 32.40
CA GLU A 550 -4.77 15.94 32.97
C GLU A 550 -4.60 16.05 34.49
N ALA A 551 -4.60 14.91 35.16
CA ALA A 551 -4.47 14.85 36.61
C ALA A 551 -3.07 15.28 37.10
N ALA A 552 -2.01 14.84 36.41
CA ALA A 552 -0.64 15.23 36.69
C ALA A 552 -0.41 16.73 36.49
N ALA A 553 -0.93 17.30 35.38
CA ALA A 553 -0.87 18.74 35.13
C ALA A 553 -1.57 19.53 36.25
N LYS A 554 -2.78 19.11 36.65
CA LYS A 554 -3.54 19.74 37.72
C LYS A 554 -2.89 19.63 39.08
N ALA A 555 -2.22 18.53 39.37
CA ALA A 555 -1.50 18.30 40.61
C ALA A 555 -0.09 18.96 40.62
N GLY A 556 0.41 19.40 39.45
CA GLY A 556 1.76 19.98 39.31
C GLY A 556 2.88 18.96 39.41
N ILE A 557 2.59 17.67 39.24
CA ILE A 557 3.56 16.57 39.29
C ILE A 557 3.97 16.08 37.91
N GLU A 558 5.09 15.36 37.81
CA GLU A 558 5.62 14.86 36.58
C GLU A 558 4.85 13.61 36.08
N MET A 559 4.62 13.50 34.79
CA MET A 559 4.12 12.30 34.10
C MET A 559 5.27 11.65 33.33
N ILE A 560 5.55 10.38 33.59
CA ILE A 560 6.62 9.62 32.93
C ILE A 560 5.98 8.41 32.24
N VAL A 561 6.10 8.33 30.92
CA VAL A 561 5.59 7.22 30.14
C VAL A 561 6.73 6.30 29.74
N LEU A 562 6.67 5.04 30.18
CA LEU A 562 7.58 3.98 29.74
C LEU A 562 6.97 3.39 28.47
N ASP A 563 7.53 3.74 27.30
CA ASP A 563 6.89 3.47 26.03
C ASP A 563 6.97 1.99 25.63
N ARG A 564 5.96 1.52 24.89
CA ARG A 564 5.81 0.16 24.40
C ARG A 564 5.39 0.16 22.93
N PRO A 565 5.66 -0.94 22.15
CA PRO A 565 5.31 -1.02 20.74
C PRO A 565 3.81 -0.84 20.48
N ASP A 566 3.46 -0.17 19.39
CA ASP A 566 2.14 -0.36 18.77
C ASP A 566 2.08 -1.80 18.23
N PRO A 567 1.21 -2.69 18.75
CA PRO A 567 1.30 -4.11 18.46
C PRO A 567 0.88 -4.47 17.03
N ILE A 568 0.12 -3.60 16.38
CA ILE A 568 -0.37 -3.79 15.03
C ILE A 568 0.36 -2.89 14.02
N THR A 569 1.60 -2.52 14.31
CA THR A 569 2.52 -1.62 13.59
C THR A 569 2.12 -0.15 13.59
N GLY A 570 3.10 0.72 13.72
CA GLY A 570 2.92 2.16 13.63
C GLY A 570 2.82 2.71 12.20
N SER A 571 2.91 1.85 11.17
CA SER A 571 2.92 2.30 9.76
C SER A 571 1.54 2.64 9.21
N PHE A 572 0.47 2.05 9.76
CA PHE A 572 -0.88 2.22 9.22
C PHE A 572 -1.71 3.19 10.05
N VAL A 573 -2.40 4.09 9.35
CA VAL A 573 -3.42 5.00 9.88
C VAL A 573 -4.70 4.73 9.10
N GLN A 574 -5.73 4.17 9.75
CA GLN A 574 -6.89 3.61 9.06
C GLN A 574 -8.20 3.92 9.80
N GLY A 575 -9.28 4.00 9.03
CA GLY A 575 -10.63 4.20 9.54
C GLY A 575 -10.99 5.66 9.84
N PRO A 576 -12.27 5.94 10.10
CA PRO A 576 -12.74 7.29 10.33
C PRO A 576 -12.26 7.84 11.68
N GLN A 577 -12.07 9.16 11.73
CA GLN A 577 -11.93 9.89 12.98
C GLN A 577 -13.29 10.02 13.66
N THR A 578 -13.28 10.33 14.95
CA THR A 578 -14.51 10.66 15.67
C THR A 578 -14.95 12.08 15.39
N ASP A 579 -16.26 12.30 15.47
CA ASP A 579 -16.82 13.63 15.43
C ASP A 579 -16.34 14.44 16.66
N ALA A 580 -15.95 15.69 16.43
CA ALA A 580 -15.47 16.57 17.50
C ALA A 580 -16.57 16.84 18.55
N GLY A 581 -16.19 16.88 19.83
CA GLY A 581 -17.11 17.12 20.94
C GLY A 581 -17.89 15.89 21.39
N HIS A 582 -17.50 14.69 20.92
CA HIS A 582 -18.07 13.41 21.32
C HIS A 582 -17.05 12.52 22.09
N GLU A 583 -16.18 13.18 22.88
CA GLU A 583 -15.21 12.49 23.73
C GLU A 583 -15.92 11.63 24.78
N SER A 584 -15.36 10.46 25.04
CA SER A 584 -15.87 9.48 26.00
C SER A 584 -14.75 8.62 26.54
N PHE A 585 -15.10 7.66 27.40
CA PHE A 585 -14.11 6.71 27.92
C PHE A 585 -13.53 5.78 26.83
N THR A 586 -14.23 5.56 25.72
CA THR A 586 -13.76 4.80 24.55
C THR A 586 -13.30 5.71 23.40
N ASN A 587 -13.14 6.99 23.66
CA ASN A 587 -12.79 7.98 22.66
C ASN A 587 -12.25 9.26 23.35
N TYR A 588 -10.97 9.24 23.73
CA TYR A 588 -10.39 10.37 24.46
C TYR A 588 -10.26 11.63 23.63
N TRP A 589 -9.97 11.47 22.33
CA TRP A 589 -9.80 12.59 21.41
C TRP A 589 -10.08 12.18 19.96
N THR A 590 -10.14 13.18 19.06
CA THR A 590 -10.42 12.99 17.64
C THR A 590 -9.22 12.34 16.94
N VAL A 591 -9.14 11.00 17.01
CA VAL A 591 -8.15 10.19 16.32
C VAL A 591 -8.83 9.12 15.46
N PRO A 592 -8.17 8.59 14.41
CA PRO A 592 -8.70 7.49 13.60
C PRO A 592 -8.85 6.21 14.42
N VAL A 593 -9.64 5.28 13.93
CA VAL A 593 -9.83 3.96 14.57
C VAL A 593 -8.48 3.27 14.82
N ARG A 594 -7.59 3.26 13.83
CA ARG A 594 -6.21 2.81 13.94
C ARG A 594 -5.29 3.99 13.72
N HIS A 595 -4.63 4.45 14.77
CA HIS A 595 -3.84 5.70 14.78
C HIS A 595 -2.37 5.50 14.45
N GLY A 596 -1.83 4.27 14.59
CA GLY A 596 -0.42 3.94 14.31
C GLY A 596 0.58 4.68 15.21
N MET A 597 0.27 4.89 16.47
CA MET A 597 1.10 5.61 17.44
C MET A 597 1.31 4.78 18.70
N THR A 598 2.50 4.90 19.31
CA THR A 598 2.78 4.34 20.64
C THR A 598 2.14 5.18 21.75
N MET A 599 2.06 4.64 22.96
CA MET A 599 1.53 5.37 24.12
C MET A 599 2.35 6.64 24.42
N GLY A 600 3.67 6.59 24.24
CA GLY A 600 4.52 7.77 24.38
C GLY A 600 4.26 8.84 23.33
N GLU A 601 4.01 8.46 22.10
CA GLU A 601 3.64 9.37 21.01
C GLU A 601 2.24 9.97 21.24
N LEU A 602 1.25 9.17 21.64
CA LEU A 602 -0.09 9.63 22.01
C LEU A 602 -0.03 10.60 23.20
N ALA A 603 0.78 10.30 24.22
CA ALA A 603 0.97 11.20 25.36
C ALA A 603 1.47 12.58 24.93
N LYS A 604 2.47 12.65 24.03
CA LYS A 604 2.98 13.91 23.50
C LYS A 604 1.90 14.64 22.70
N MET A 605 1.17 13.95 21.85
CA MET A 605 0.10 14.53 21.03
C MET A 605 -1.04 15.04 21.92
N PHE A 606 -1.57 14.26 22.83
CA PHE A 606 -2.65 14.68 23.74
C PHE A 606 -2.24 15.87 24.60
N ASN A 607 -1.02 15.85 25.14
CA ASN A 607 -0.49 16.93 25.96
C ASN A 607 -0.43 18.27 25.21
N ALA A 608 0.00 18.25 23.94
CA ALA A 608 0.13 19.44 23.12
C ALA A 608 -1.22 19.89 22.51
N GLU A 609 -1.91 19.01 21.77
CA GLU A 609 -3.09 19.37 20.99
C GLU A 609 -4.33 19.66 21.88
N ARG A 610 -4.40 19.07 23.07
CA ARG A 610 -5.43 19.41 24.06
C ARG A 610 -5.00 20.51 25.05
N ALA A 611 -3.79 21.09 24.87
CA ALA A 611 -3.22 22.11 25.75
C ALA A 611 -3.24 21.72 27.24
N ILE A 612 -2.96 20.45 27.55
CA ILE A 612 -2.95 19.91 28.93
C ILE A 612 -1.79 20.53 29.73
N ASN A 613 -0.63 20.71 29.08
CA ASN A 613 0.59 21.30 29.65
C ASN A 613 1.14 20.52 30.85
N ALA A 614 0.98 19.20 30.89
CA ALA A 614 1.64 18.34 31.85
C ALA A 614 3.15 18.35 31.66
N LYS A 615 3.92 18.27 32.74
CA LYS A 615 5.36 18.02 32.69
C LYS A 615 5.56 16.54 32.29
N LEU A 616 5.81 16.29 30.99
CA LEU A 616 5.84 14.95 30.40
C LEU A 616 7.27 14.54 30.05
N THR A 617 7.66 13.36 30.51
CA THR A 617 8.87 12.63 30.09
C THR A 617 8.46 11.31 29.45
N VAL A 618 8.99 10.98 28.26
CA VAL A 618 8.80 9.68 27.62
C VAL A 618 10.14 8.94 27.62
N VAL A 619 10.18 7.80 28.29
CA VAL A 619 11.31 6.87 28.21
C VAL A 619 11.09 6.02 26.97
N GLN A 620 11.90 6.30 25.94
CA GLN A 620 11.75 5.70 24.63
C GLN A 620 12.21 4.25 24.63
N MET A 621 11.59 3.43 23.79
CA MET A 621 12.07 2.09 23.44
C MET A 621 13.42 2.17 22.73
N ASP A 622 14.24 1.14 22.89
CA ASP A 622 15.40 0.93 22.04
C ASP A 622 15.13 -0.18 21.01
N GLY A 623 15.54 0.06 19.77
CA GLY A 623 15.50 -0.93 18.70
C GLY A 623 14.14 -1.13 18.00
N TRP A 624 13.03 -0.52 18.43
CA TRP A 624 11.74 -0.61 17.72
C TRP A 624 11.72 0.28 16.46
N GLN A 625 11.19 -0.28 15.38
CA GLN A 625 10.95 0.42 14.12
C GLN A 625 9.45 0.52 13.86
N ARG A 626 9.01 1.62 13.26
CA ARG A 626 7.59 1.90 13.02
C ARG A 626 6.88 0.82 12.21
N GLY A 627 7.58 0.15 11.30
CA GLY A 627 7.04 -0.95 10.49
C GLY A 627 6.97 -2.31 11.21
N ASP A 628 7.48 -2.42 12.43
CA ASP A 628 7.46 -3.67 13.17
C ASP A 628 6.04 -4.01 13.65
N TRP A 629 5.60 -5.22 13.37
CA TRP A 629 4.52 -5.86 14.10
C TRP A 629 5.05 -6.42 15.40
N PHE A 630 4.20 -6.64 16.39
CA PHE A 630 4.64 -7.09 17.72
C PHE A 630 5.51 -8.35 17.67
N ASP A 631 5.17 -9.32 16.83
CA ASP A 631 5.92 -10.57 16.66
C ASP A 631 7.32 -10.38 16.04
N SER A 632 7.61 -9.19 15.48
CA SER A 632 8.93 -8.83 14.96
C SER A 632 9.83 -8.21 16.03
N THR A 633 9.28 -7.88 17.21
CA THR A 633 10.01 -7.16 18.27
C THR A 633 10.91 -8.04 19.11
N GLY A 634 10.59 -9.33 19.21
CA GLY A 634 11.23 -10.27 20.14
C GLY A 634 10.73 -10.16 21.60
N ILE A 635 9.73 -9.29 21.85
CA ILE A 635 9.08 -9.18 23.16
C ILE A 635 8.04 -10.29 23.32
N GLU A 636 7.92 -10.86 24.52
CA GLU A 636 6.90 -11.85 24.84
C GLU A 636 5.51 -11.20 24.85
N TRP A 637 4.54 -11.86 24.21
CA TRP A 637 3.14 -11.39 24.20
C TRP A 637 2.48 -11.65 25.55
N VAL A 638 2.11 -10.59 26.24
CA VAL A 638 1.24 -10.63 27.42
C VAL A 638 -0.12 -10.09 27.04
N ASN A 639 -1.17 -10.87 27.18
CA ASN A 639 -2.54 -10.50 26.77
C ASN A 639 -2.95 -9.15 27.39
N PRO A 640 -3.19 -8.10 26.59
CA PRO A 640 -3.60 -6.78 27.10
C PRO A 640 -4.97 -6.83 27.80
N SER A 641 -5.82 -7.78 27.41
CA SER A 641 -7.11 -8.06 28.03
C SER A 641 -7.45 -9.57 27.93
N PRO A 642 -8.43 -10.06 28.68
CA PRO A 642 -8.89 -11.45 28.57
C PRO A 642 -9.36 -11.87 27.18
N ASN A 643 -9.72 -10.91 26.34
CA ASN A 643 -10.24 -11.10 25.00
C ASN A 643 -9.29 -10.64 23.87
N LEU A 644 -8.04 -10.25 24.15
CA LEU A 644 -6.98 -10.00 23.17
C LEU A 644 -5.78 -10.91 23.49
N ARG A 645 -5.79 -12.13 22.93
CA ARG A 645 -4.88 -13.21 23.30
C ARG A 645 -3.75 -13.41 22.31
N SER A 646 -3.85 -12.74 21.16
CA SER A 646 -2.88 -12.84 20.06
C SER A 646 -2.74 -11.52 19.30
N VAL A 647 -1.64 -11.40 18.56
CA VAL A 647 -1.44 -10.30 17.60
C VAL A 647 -2.49 -10.32 16.48
N THR A 648 -3.00 -11.52 16.11
CA THR A 648 -4.08 -11.64 15.11
C THR A 648 -5.39 -11.03 15.62
N GLU A 649 -5.77 -11.33 16.85
CA GLU A 649 -6.95 -10.72 17.48
C GLU A 649 -6.82 -9.20 17.56
N SER A 650 -5.63 -8.69 17.94
CA SER A 650 -5.36 -7.25 17.97
C SER A 650 -5.42 -6.62 16.57
N ALA A 651 -4.96 -7.32 15.52
CA ALA A 651 -5.04 -6.84 14.14
C ALA A 651 -6.48 -6.76 13.61
N LEU A 652 -7.35 -7.70 14.01
CA LEU A 652 -8.75 -7.74 13.61
C LEU A 652 -9.64 -6.79 14.44
N TYR A 653 -9.21 -6.47 15.66
CA TYR A 653 -9.97 -5.66 16.61
C TYR A 653 -10.40 -4.28 16.08
N PRO A 654 -9.58 -3.50 15.33
CA PRO A 654 -10.01 -2.22 14.75
C PRO A 654 -11.24 -2.30 13.85
N GLY A 655 -11.50 -3.46 13.25
CA GLY A 655 -12.67 -3.71 12.40
C GLY A 655 -13.82 -4.39 13.13
N VAL A 656 -13.54 -5.52 13.76
CA VAL A 656 -14.57 -6.32 14.46
C VAL A 656 -15.10 -5.60 15.69
N GLY A 657 -14.26 -4.82 16.37
CA GLY A 657 -14.66 -3.99 17.51
C GLY A 657 -15.75 -2.98 17.14
N LEU A 658 -15.75 -2.43 15.93
CA LEU A 658 -16.78 -1.45 15.50
C LEU A 658 -18.21 -2.00 15.56
N ILE A 659 -18.41 -3.30 15.42
CA ILE A 659 -19.73 -3.94 15.48
C ILE A 659 -20.00 -4.58 16.85
N GLU A 660 -19.05 -4.57 17.78
CA GLU A 660 -19.15 -5.23 19.08
C GLU A 660 -20.33 -4.74 19.93
N GLY A 661 -20.59 -3.44 19.90
CA GLY A 661 -21.70 -2.84 20.65
C GLY A 661 -23.10 -3.30 20.17
N THR A 662 -23.19 -3.95 19.00
CA THR A 662 -24.45 -4.40 18.40
C THR A 662 -24.91 -5.75 18.97
N ASN A 663 -26.03 -6.25 18.44
CA ASN A 663 -26.53 -7.58 18.80
C ASN A 663 -25.88 -8.70 17.96
N ILE A 664 -24.57 -8.69 17.84
CA ILE A 664 -23.74 -9.73 17.21
C ILE A 664 -22.76 -10.31 18.25
N SER A 665 -22.43 -11.58 18.19
CA SER A 665 -21.28 -12.12 18.91
C SER A 665 -20.03 -11.86 18.11
N VAL A 666 -19.04 -11.21 18.73
CA VAL A 666 -17.69 -11.01 18.18
C VAL A 666 -16.69 -12.04 18.73
N GLY A 667 -17.21 -13.19 19.14
CA GLY A 667 -16.38 -14.29 19.63
C GLY A 667 -15.94 -14.19 21.09
N ARG A 668 -16.35 -13.15 21.86
CA ARG A 668 -16.13 -13.14 23.31
C ARG A 668 -16.79 -14.38 23.94
N GLY A 669 -16.08 -15.05 24.85
CA GLY A 669 -16.51 -16.32 25.41
C GLY A 669 -16.23 -17.54 24.51
N THR A 670 -15.41 -17.40 23.47
CA THR A 670 -14.82 -18.49 22.69
C THR A 670 -13.31 -18.52 22.89
N ASP A 671 -12.63 -19.47 22.27
CA ASP A 671 -11.16 -19.55 22.31
C ASP A 671 -10.48 -18.52 21.41
N THR A 672 -11.21 -17.93 20.45
CA THR A 672 -10.72 -16.99 19.44
C THR A 672 -11.60 -15.73 19.35
N PRO A 673 -11.59 -14.87 20.41
CA PRO A 673 -12.30 -13.60 20.38
C PRO A 673 -11.83 -12.74 19.20
N PHE A 674 -12.76 -11.99 18.60
CA PHE A 674 -12.53 -11.13 17.41
C PHE A 674 -12.12 -11.85 16.12
N GLU A 675 -11.77 -13.14 16.17
CA GLU A 675 -11.58 -13.94 14.95
C GLU A 675 -12.90 -14.56 14.46
N VAL A 676 -13.94 -14.61 15.29
CA VAL A 676 -15.24 -15.15 14.91
C VAL A 676 -16.35 -14.13 15.13
N VAL A 677 -17.27 -14.07 14.15
CA VAL A 677 -18.44 -13.18 14.17
C VAL A 677 -19.69 -13.99 13.82
N GLY A 678 -20.73 -13.90 14.66
CA GLY A 678 -21.94 -14.66 14.38
C GLY A 678 -23.12 -14.36 15.31
N ALA A 679 -24.26 -14.98 14.98
CA ALA A 679 -25.49 -14.90 15.75
C ALA A 679 -26.37 -16.13 15.46
N PRO A 680 -27.39 -16.44 16.31
CA PRO A 680 -28.31 -17.56 16.06
C PRO A 680 -29.15 -17.41 14.78
N TRP A 681 -29.34 -16.18 14.29
CA TRP A 681 -30.15 -15.86 13.10
C TRP A 681 -29.34 -15.75 11.80
N ILE A 682 -28.00 -15.85 11.84
CA ILE A 682 -27.13 -15.86 10.65
C ILE A 682 -27.16 -17.24 9.98
N LYS A 683 -27.01 -17.27 8.67
CA LYS A 683 -26.73 -18.45 7.86
C LYS A 683 -25.26 -18.42 7.44
N SER A 684 -24.43 -19.20 8.08
CA SER A 684 -22.96 -19.15 7.96
C SER A 684 -22.44 -19.20 6.53
N LYS A 685 -22.98 -20.11 5.71
CA LYS A 685 -22.54 -20.27 4.30
C LYS A 685 -22.90 -19.07 3.42
N GLU A 686 -24.11 -18.50 3.60
CA GLU A 686 -24.59 -17.33 2.87
C GLU A 686 -23.75 -16.09 3.24
N PHE A 687 -23.50 -15.91 4.53
CA PHE A 687 -22.71 -14.79 5.05
C PHE A 687 -21.24 -14.86 4.58
N ALA A 688 -20.59 -16.02 4.69
CA ALA A 688 -19.23 -16.24 4.23
C ALA A 688 -19.10 -16.06 2.70
N ALA A 689 -20.05 -16.59 1.91
CA ALA A 689 -20.06 -16.44 0.46
C ALA A 689 -20.12 -14.96 0.06
N TYR A 690 -21.07 -14.22 0.62
CA TYR A 690 -21.23 -12.79 0.36
C TYR A 690 -19.93 -12.01 0.69
N LEU A 691 -19.34 -12.20 1.87
CA LEU A 691 -18.12 -11.51 2.28
C LEU A 691 -16.92 -11.87 1.40
N ASN A 692 -16.78 -13.14 1.01
CA ASN A 692 -15.70 -13.57 0.11
C ASN A 692 -15.86 -13.03 -1.31
N GLU A 693 -17.10 -12.87 -1.81
CA GLU A 693 -17.38 -12.22 -3.09
C GLU A 693 -17.01 -10.74 -3.09
N ARG A 694 -17.03 -10.09 -1.92
CA ARG A 694 -16.57 -8.70 -1.78
C ARG A 694 -15.05 -8.54 -2.02
N GLY A 695 -14.26 -9.61 -1.93
CA GLY A 695 -12.82 -9.58 -2.20
C GLY A 695 -12.05 -8.64 -1.28
N ILE A 696 -12.38 -8.66 0.03
CA ILE A 696 -11.75 -7.81 1.04
C ILE A 696 -10.28 -8.20 1.17
N ALA A 697 -9.39 -7.24 1.01
CA ALA A 697 -7.95 -7.49 1.00
C ALA A 697 -7.45 -8.06 2.34
N GLY A 698 -6.54 -9.02 2.28
CA GLY A 698 -5.85 -9.57 3.45
C GLY A 698 -6.65 -10.52 4.33
N VAL A 699 -7.91 -10.84 4.00
CA VAL A 699 -8.76 -11.74 4.80
C VAL A 699 -9.55 -12.74 3.95
N ARG A 700 -9.93 -13.86 4.60
CA ARG A 700 -10.88 -14.84 4.09
C ARG A 700 -11.88 -15.19 5.19
N PHE A 701 -13.11 -15.47 4.79
CA PHE A 701 -14.21 -15.79 5.70
C PHE A 701 -14.60 -17.26 5.55
N VAL A 702 -14.46 -18.02 6.64
CA VAL A 702 -14.78 -19.46 6.67
C VAL A 702 -16.11 -19.64 7.44
N PRO A 703 -17.14 -20.25 6.82
CA PRO A 703 -18.40 -20.48 7.51
C PRO A 703 -18.20 -21.42 8.71
N MET A 704 -18.70 -21.02 9.87
CA MET A 704 -18.59 -21.84 11.08
C MET A 704 -19.81 -21.75 11.99
N THR A 705 -19.84 -22.65 12.96
CA THR A 705 -20.81 -22.67 14.07
C THR A 705 -20.02 -22.69 15.38
N PHE A 706 -20.44 -21.87 16.36
CA PHE A 706 -19.79 -21.79 17.66
C PHE A 706 -20.82 -21.50 18.77
N THR A 707 -20.44 -21.73 20.02
CA THR A 707 -21.29 -21.43 21.18
C THR A 707 -20.45 -20.65 22.19
N PRO A 708 -20.67 -19.34 22.34
CA PRO A 708 -19.91 -18.56 23.33
C PRO A 708 -20.36 -18.95 24.76
N ASN A 709 -19.42 -18.90 25.73
CA ASN A 709 -19.70 -19.16 27.13
C ASN A 709 -19.98 -17.88 27.94
N SER A 710 -19.77 -16.73 27.33
CA SER A 710 -20.06 -15.41 27.94
C SER A 710 -20.47 -14.39 26.88
N SER A 711 -20.85 -13.16 27.28
CA SER A 711 -21.26 -12.05 26.42
C SER A 711 -22.54 -12.36 25.58
N ASN A 712 -22.68 -11.74 24.40
CA ASN A 712 -23.84 -11.93 23.52
C ASN A 712 -24.01 -13.40 23.14
N TYR A 713 -25.24 -13.92 23.34
CA TYR A 713 -25.64 -15.30 23.03
C TYR A 713 -24.93 -16.38 23.84
N SER A 714 -24.48 -16.07 25.08
CA SER A 714 -23.89 -17.07 25.98
C SER A 714 -24.74 -18.33 26.06
N GLY A 715 -24.15 -19.51 25.85
CA GLY A 715 -24.81 -20.80 25.83
C GLY A 715 -25.72 -21.09 24.64
N GLN A 716 -25.82 -20.17 23.65
CA GLN A 716 -26.62 -20.37 22.45
C GLN A 716 -25.73 -20.71 21.25
N VAL A 717 -26.23 -21.58 20.39
CA VAL A 717 -25.55 -21.91 19.13
C VAL A 717 -25.65 -20.73 18.16
N CYS A 718 -24.51 -20.16 17.78
CA CYS A 718 -24.38 -19.13 16.77
C CYS A 718 -23.86 -19.74 15.48
N GLN A 719 -24.36 -19.25 14.36
CA GLN A 719 -23.77 -19.45 13.04
C GLN A 719 -23.10 -18.13 12.59
N GLY A 720 -22.04 -18.25 11.83
CA GLY A 720 -21.29 -17.07 11.39
C GLY A 720 -20.04 -17.43 10.60
N VAL A 721 -19.02 -16.61 10.76
CA VAL A 721 -17.75 -16.77 10.06
C VAL A 721 -16.56 -16.74 11.03
N ASN A 722 -15.52 -17.54 10.72
CA ASN A 722 -14.19 -17.31 11.22
C ASN A 722 -13.44 -16.43 10.19
N ILE A 723 -12.76 -15.40 10.67
CA ILE A 723 -12.01 -14.43 9.89
C ILE A 723 -10.55 -14.88 9.89
N VAL A 724 -10.07 -15.34 8.74
CA VAL A 724 -8.69 -15.78 8.56
C VAL A 724 -7.88 -14.63 7.98
N LEU A 725 -6.95 -14.09 8.74
CA LEU A 725 -6.02 -13.06 8.29
C LEU A 725 -4.95 -13.70 7.39
N THR A 726 -5.00 -13.41 6.10
CA THR A 726 -4.09 -13.97 5.08
C THR A 726 -2.94 -13.04 4.75
N ASP A 727 -3.15 -11.73 4.88
CA ASP A 727 -2.14 -10.70 4.63
C ASP A 727 -2.38 -9.47 5.52
N ARG A 728 -1.69 -9.42 6.63
CA ARG A 728 -1.82 -8.33 7.60
C ARG A 728 -1.33 -6.97 7.09
N ASN A 729 -0.44 -6.95 6.09
CA ASN A 729 0.09 -5.70 5.53
C ASN A 729 -0.81 -5.11 4.44
N GLY A 730 -1.58 -5.95 3.75
CA GLY A 730 -2.61 -5.53 2.81
C GLY A 730 -4.00 -5.37 3.43
N PHE A 731 -4.13 -5.53 4.76
CA PHE A 731 -5.40 -5.55 5.46
C PHE A 731 -5.76 -4.18 6.04
N ASP A 732 -6.98 -3.72 5.77
CA ASP A 732 -7.59 -2.56 6.42
C ASP A 732 -8.70 -3.04 7.37
N GLY A 733 -8.41 -3.00 8.69
CA GLY A 733 -9.35 -3.45 9.70
C GLY A 733 -10.67 -2.68 9.72
N PRO A 734 -10.66 -1.36 9.83
CA PRO A 734 -11.86 -0.52 9.75
C PRO A 734 -12.68 -0.71 8.48
N GLU A 735 -12.06 -0.83 7.30
CA GLU A 735 -12.77 -1.12 6.04
C GLU A 735 -13.47 -2.49 6.09
N MET A 736 -12.78 -3.51 6.59
CA MET A 736 -13.41 -4.83 6.84
C MET A 736 -14.60 -4.72 7.82
N GLY A 737 -14.49 -3.90 8.86
CA GLY A 737 -15.59 -3.64 9.80
C GLY A 737 -16.82 -3.06 9.11
N MET A 738 -16.63 -2.12 8.17
CA MET A 738 -17.71 -1.57 7.35
C MET A 738 -18.32 -2.62 6.40
N GLU A 739 -17.49 -3.47 5.81
CA GLU A 739 -17.97 -4.58 4.94
C GLU A 739 -18.79 -5.61 5.73
N LEU A 740 -18.38 -5.95 6.97
CA LEU A 740 -19.16 -6.80 7.87
C LEU A 740 -20.52 -6.16 8.19
N ALA A 741 -20.52 -4.88 8.54
CA ALA A 741 -21.73 -4.13 8.86
C ALA A 741 -22.67 -4.02 7.65
N ALA A 742 -22.16 -3.72 6.47
CA ALA A 742 -22.95 -3.68 5.24
C ALA A 742 -23.54 -5.06 4.87
N ALA A 743 -22.77 -6.14 5.06
CA ALA A 743 -23.25 -7.49 4.85
C ALA A 743 -24.38 -7.86 5.82
N LEU A 744 -24.24 -7.50 7.11
CA LEU A 744 -25.28 -7.70 8.11
C LEU A 744 -26.55 -6.91 7.80
N LEU A 745 -26.40 -5.66 7.36
CA LEU A 745 -27.52 -4.81 6.97
C LEU A 745 -28.23 -5.37 5.73
N LYS A 746 -27.47 -5.80 4.73
CA LYS A 746 -28.03 -6.33 3.47
C LYS A 746 -28.72 -7.67 3.64
N LEU A 747 -28.15 -8.59 4.40
CA LEU A 747 -28.65 -9.97 4.50
C LEU A 747 -29.64 -10.15 5.68
N TYR A 748 -29.49 -9.36 6.76
CA TYR A 748 -30.18 -9.57 8.03
C TYR A 748 -30.73 -8.27 8.65
N ALA A 749 -31.14 -7.29 7.85
CA ALA A 749 -31.64 -5.99 8.31
C ALA A 749 -32.73 -6.07 9.39
N SER A 750 -33.61 -7.07 9.33
CA SER A 750 -34.70 -7.26 10.33
C SER A 750 -34.20 -7.82 11.67
N ASN A 751 -32.99 -8.36 11.72
CA ASN A 751 -32.42 -9.01 12.91
C ASN A 751 -31.31 -8.20 13.56
N TRP A 752 -30.54 -7.46 12.77
CA TRP A 752 -29.36 -6.72 13.23
C TRP A 752 -29.71 -5.29 13.66
N LYS A 753 -29.15 -4.88 14.79
CA LYS A 753 -29.37 -3.55 15.41
C LYS A 753 -28.15 -2.66 15.16
N ILE A 754 -28.10 -2.03 13.99
CA ILE A 754 -26.98 -1.19 13.54
C ILE A 754 -26.77 0.04 14.44
N GLU A 755 -27.83 0.57 15.05
CA GLU A 755 -27.77 1.80 15.86
C GLU A 755 -26.76 1.73 17.01
N LYS A 756 -26.46 0.53 17.48
CA LYS A 756 -25.47 0.29 18.55
C LYS A 756 -24.00 0.44 18.09
N MET A 757 -23.78 0.43 16.79
CA MET A 757 -22.44 0.62 16.22
C MET A 757 -21.86 2.00 16.56
N GLN A 758 -22.71 3.02 16.73
CA GLN A 758 -22.29 4.37 17.08
C GLN A 758 -21.53 4.48 18.40
N GLN A 759 -21.63 3.50 19.29
CA GLN A 759 -20.93 3.51 20.58
C GLN A 759 -19.39 3.53 20.41
N LEU A 760 -18.86 2.87 19.39
CA LEU A 760 -17.42 2.79 19.10
C LEU A 760 -17.03 3.48 17.78
N LEU A 761 -17.94 3.58 16.82
CA LEU A 761 -17.72 4.32 15.58
C LEU A 761 -17.58 5.82 15.84
N VAL A 762 -18.51 6.42 16.57
CA VAL A 762 -18.56 7.84 16.95
C VAL A 762 -18.33 8.76 15.74
N ASN A 763 -18.95 8.44 14.60
CA ASN A 763 -18.92 9.23 13.38
C ASN A 763 -20.28 9.16 12.69
N GLN A 764 -21.04 10.27 12.76
CA GLN A 764 -22.40 10.32 12.25
C GLN A 764 -22.46 10.19 10.72
N GLY A 765 -21.56 10.85 10.00
CA GLY A 765 -21.52 10.79 8.53
C GLY A 765 -21.31 9.38 8.01
N VAL A 766 -20.32 8.66 8.56
CA VAL A 766 -20.06 7.26 8.21
C VAL A 766 -21.22 6.35 8.59
N TYR A 767 -21.82 6.57 9.74
CA TYR A 767 -23.00 5.81 10.17
C TYR A 767 -24.18 6.00 9.21
N ASP A 768 -24.51 7.25 8.86
CA ASP A 768 -25.65 7.57 7.96
C ASP A 768 -25.41 7.01 6.56
N ALA A 769 -24.20 7.10 6.03
CA ALA A 769 -23.83 6.52 4.75
C ALA A 769 -24.02 5.00 4.76
N LEU A 770 -23.55 4.32 5.80
CA LEU A 770 -23.71 2.88 5.96
C LEU A 770 -25.18 2.49 6.13
N ALA A 771 -25.93 3.18 7.00
CA ALA A 771 -27.35 2.91 7.28
C ALA A 771 -28.25 3.11 6.04
N THR A 772 -27.85 4.00 5.12
CA THR A 772 -28.55 4.20 3.84
C THR A 772 -28.11 3.21 2.74
N GLY A 773 -27.18 2.29 3.04
CA GLY A 773 -26.74 1.24 2.14
C GLY A 773 -25.69 1.68 1.12
N GLN A 774 -24.94 2.73 1.42
CA GLN A 774 -23.79 3.13 0.60
C GLN A 774 -22.71 2.04 0.65
N ASP A 775 -22.03 1.82 -0.49
CA ASP A 775 -20.97 0.81 -0.58
C ASP A 775 -19.80 1.16 0.36
N PRO A 776 -19.34 0.22 1.21
CA PRO A 776 -18.23 0.44 2.14
C PRO A 776 -16.95 1.00 1.52
N ARG A 777 -16.62 0.60 0.31
CA ARG A 777 -15.44 1.11 -0.43
C ARG A 777 -15.56 2.58 -0.78
N ARG A 778 -16.78 3.08 -1.01
CA ARG A 778 -17.03 4.49 -1.21
C ARG A 778 -16.96 5.25 0.12
N ILE A 779 -17.53 4.68 1.17
CA ILE A 779 -17.44 5.24 2.52
C ILE A 779 -15.96 5.37 2.94
N SER A 780 -15.13 4.34 2.69
CA SER A 780 -13.70 4.38 3.03
C SER A 780 -12.90 5.43 2.25
N GLN A 781 -13.39 5.86 1.08
CA GLN A 781 -12.80 6.97 0.34
C GLN A 781 -13.09 8.34 0.97
N GLU A 782 -14.25 8.49 1.63
CA GLU A 782 -14.70 9.77 2.17
C GLU A 782 -13.86 10.21 3.39
N TRP A 783 -13.34 9.29 4.19
CA TRP A 783 -12.49 9.63 5.34
C TRP A 783 -11.00 9.86 5.01
N ARG A 784 -10.57 9.63 3.76
CA ARG A 784 -9.15 9.76 3.36
C ARG A 784 -8.58 11.14 3.60
N GLU A 785 -9.36 12.18 3.30
CA GLU A 785 -8.92 13.58 3.51
C GLU A 785 -8.66 13.85 5.00
N ASP A 786 -9.51 13.34 5.88
CA ASP A 786 -9.35 13.51 7.32
C ASP A 786 -8.18 12.68 7.87
N LEU A 787 -7.92 11.50 7.30
CA LEU A 787 -6.71 10.74 7.61
C LEU A 787 -5.44 11.50 7.22
N GLN A 788 -5.41 12.15 6.07
CA GLN A 788 -4.27 12.98 5.65
C GLN A 788 -4.05 14.17 6.59
N LYS A 789 -5.13 14.81 7.05
CA LYS A 789 -5.04 15.87 8.06
C LYS A 789 -4.47 15.34 9.37
N PHE A 790 -4.95 14.20 9.83
CA PHE A 790 -4.45 13.57 11.03
C PHE A 790 -2.98 13.16 10.91
N GLN A 791 -2.56 12.59 9.79
CA GLN A 791 -1.17 12.21 9.53
C GLN A 791 -0.22 13.41 9.70
N LYS A 792 -0.59 14.59 9.18
CA LYS A 792 0.18 15.83 9.35
C LYS A 792 0.29 16.29 10.82
N VAL A 793 -0.76 16.06 11.61
CA VAL A 793 -0.72 16.34 13.06
C VAL A 793 0.15 15.32 13.77
N ARG A 794 -0.06 14.04 13.47
CA ARG A 794 0.66 12.90 14.02
C ARG A 794 2.17 13.01 13.84
N GLU A 795 2.65 13.37 12.65
CA GLU A 795 4.07 13.50 12.30
C GLU A 795 4.87 14.38 13.26
N LYS A 796 4.24 15.40 13.86
CA LYS A 796 4.90 16.28 14.85
C LYS A 796 5.29 15.57 16.14
N TYR A 797 4.66 14.43 16.42
CA TYR A 797 4.76 13.73 17.71
C TYR A 797 5.45 12.38 17.63
N LEU A 798 5.75 11.91 16.42
CA LEU A 798 6.44 10.65 16.20
C LEU A 798 7.83 10.68 16.85
N ILE A 799 8.17 9.59 17.52
CA ILE A 799 9.44 9.38 18.22
C ILE A 799 10.32 8.44 17.40
N TYR A 800 9.70 7.44 16.81
CA TYR A 800 10.38 6.35 16.11
C TYR A 800 10.23 6.51 14.59
N LYS A 801 11.23 6.04 13.83
CA LYS A 801 11.27 6.08 12.36
C LYS A 801 10.66 4.86 11.71
#